data_25d53069fb910ec0a3482bfae7467396
#
_entry.id   25d53069fb910ec0a3482bfae7467396
#
_cell.length_a   1.000
_cell.length_b   1.000
_cell.length_c   1.000
_cell.angle_alpha   90.00
_cell.angle_beta   90.00
_cell.angle_gamma   90.00
#
_symmetry.space_group_name_H-M   'P 1'
#
loop_
_entity.id
_entity.type
_entity.pdbx_description
1 polymer ?
#
loop_
_entity_poly.entity_id
_entity_poly.type
_entity_poly.pdbx_seq_one_letter_code
_entity_poly.pdbx_strand_id
1 'polypeptide(L)'
;MKEPWQEEIFFEVWVMVLLIFCYFCTSVNSNPKIENLPNRYISKTTIIMRTDLSSQIKLDRIPRRYYNPDNEIELTALRREEKLFTRIFETISDGGDFIASEMARYINRYTEQKGRCVLALGAGISTHRAYASLIKLYNEGRVDFSNVIIYIIDEFFPLLPDGPSVLKRLREILLDHINIKPENVRTINPEITKETMYEYCQAYEQAIADDGGIDLAVFEIGPHGTVAFNEAGSPESSYCRLVLLGNEIRHIISKNYNCDEVPTTAITLGVANLRSAKRILTMAWGENSAEIVRKVVEGDANPSVPASLLQGHPHVKLVIDLGAAEDLTRISQPWKVTSCEWNDKLIRRAIVWLCNMTGKPILKLTDKDYNDWGLGELLALYGSAYNVNIKVFNELQHTITGWPGGKPNADDTYRPERANPYPKRVVVFSPHPDDDVISMGGTLKRLVDQHHDVHVAYETSGNIAVGDEDMIRYFLMMDKIAPMFGFNNDGYNKLSTEVQEFIKTKSAGDMDNSDIREIKTMIRQAEATIACNYIGVKPGNIHFLRLPFYETGTIKKGDLSQRDVDIIIKLLQDVKPQQIFVAGDLADPHGTHKVCTDAVLAALYELRDEEWMKDCRIWMYRGAWAEWEIDHIEMAVPISPEELRFKRNSILKHQSQMENAPFLGDDDRLFWQRAEDRNRATAQLYEGLGLASYEAIEAFVEYKPIK
;
A
#
# COMPACT_ATOMS: atom_id res chain seq x y z
N MET A 1 -46.63 12.93 18.92
CA MET A 1 -45.20 13.19 19.06
C MET A 1 -44.57 12.65 17.79
N LYS A 2 -44.17 13.54 16.87
CA LYS A 2 -43.40 13.14 15.66
C LYS A 2 -41.97 12.87 16.14
N GLU A 3 -41.43 11.74 15.75
CA GLU A 3 -40.05 11.40 16.08
C GLU A 3 -39.08 12.37 15.42
N PRO A 4 -37.99 12.81 16.09
CA PRO A 4 -37.04 13.81 15.58
C PRO A 4 -36.29 13.38 14.30
N TRP A 5 -36.28 12.11 13.98
CA TRP A 5 -35.55 11.49 12.88
C TRP A 5 -36.06 11.82 11.47
N GLN A 6 -37.31 12.26 11.34
CA GLN A 6 -37.88 12.58 10.01
C GLN A 6 -37.48 13.97 9.50
N GLU A 7 -37.15 14.91 10.37
CA GLU A 7 -36.71 16.25 9.96
C GLU A 7 -35.21 16.28 9.58
N GLU A 8 -34.38 15.47 10.21
CA GLU A 8 -32.93 15.36 9.87
C GLU A 8 -32.69 14.73 8.49
N ILE A 9 -33.40 13.65 8.16
CA ILE A 9 -33.27 13.00 6.83
C ILE A 9 -33.72 13.95 5.72
N PHE A 10 -34.74 14.77 5.96
CA PHE A 10 -35.22 15.75 4.98
C PHE A 10 -34.23 16.88 4.77
N PHE A 11 -33.51 17.29 5.81
CA PHE A 11 -32.50 18.35 5.72
C PHE A 11 -31.24 17.85 5.00
N GLU A 12 -30.79 16.63 5.28
CA GLU A 12 -29.61 16.04 4.62
C GLU A 12 -29.80 15.84 3.10
N VAL A 13 -30.97 15.34 2.68
CA VAL A 13 -31.32 15.23 1.27
C VAL A 13 -31.39 16.62 0.60
N TRP A 14 -31.86 17.63 1.34
CA TRP A 14 -31.96 19.01 0.86
C TRP A 14 -30.60 19.66 0.63
N VAL A 15 -29.64 19.43 1.49
CA VAL A 15 -28.27 19.94 1.36
C VAL A 15 -27.57 19.32 0.14
N MET A 16 -27.76 18.03 -0.10
CA MET A 16 -27.18 17.34 -1.25
C MET A 16 -27.78 17.85 -2.58
N VAL A 17 -29.08 18.05 -2.62
CA VAL A 17 -29.78 18.63 -3.79
C VAL A 17 -29.34 20.07 -4.03
N LEU A 18 -29.12 20.88 -2.98
CA LEU A 18 -28.66 22.26 -3.08
C LEU A 18 -27.21 22.37 -3.55
N LEU A 19 -26.31 21.47 -3.15
CA LEU A 19 -24.92 21.47 -3.60
C LEU A 19 -24.79 21.13 -5.08
N ILE A 20 -25.48 20.10 -5.53
CA ILE A 20 -25.59 19.75 -6.96
C ILE A 20 -26.20 20.93 -7.74
N PHE A 21 -27.10 21.64 -7.13
CA PHE A 21 -27.83 22.75 -7.67
C PHE A 21 -27.01 24.04 -7.85
N CYS A 22 -26.23 24.41 -6.85
CA CYS A 22 -25.34 25.58 -6.94
C CYS A 22 -24.31 25.41 -8.07
N TYR A 23 -23.84 24.19 -8.31
CA TYR A 23 -22.90 23.90 -9.40
C TYR A 23 -23.55 24.15 -10.77
N PHE A 24 -24.77 23.65 -11.00
CA PHE A 24 -25.48 23.88 -12.27
C PHE A 24 -25.82 25.35 -12.53
N CYS A 25 -26.02 26.14 -11.47
CA CYS A 25 -26.29 27.58 -11.62
C CYS A 25 -25.01 28.42 -11.84
N THR A 26 -23.84 27.97 -11.35
CA THR A 26 -22.58 28.72 -11.48
C THR A 26 -21.78 28.37 -12.72
N SER A 27 -21.88 27.11 -13.22
CA SER A 27 -21.14 26.68 -14.42
C SER A 27 -21.68 27.25 -15.74
N VAL A 28 -22.93 27.76 -15.76
CA VAL A 28 -23.53 28.36 -16.98
C VAL A 28 -23.05 29.81 -17.22
N ASN A 29 -22.41 30.49 -16.25
CA ASN A 29 -22.15 31.94 -16.37
C ASN A 29 -20.68 32.39 -16.22
N SER A 30 -19.69 31.50 -16.20
CA SER A 30 -18.31 31.99 -16.12
C SER A 30 -17.31 31.06 -16.82
N ASN A 31 -17.01 31.43 -18.06
CA ASN A 31 -15.77 31.05 -18.74
C ASN A 31 -14.75 32.17 -18.48
N PRO A 32 -13.83 32.08 -17.55
CA PRO A 32 -12.70 33.00 -17.51
C PRO A 32 -11.68 32.54 -18.53
N LYS A 33 -11.49 33.36 -19.57
CA LYS A 33 -10.34 33.29 -20.46
C LYS A 33 -9.07 33.29 -19.59
N ILE A 34 -8.30 32.20 -19.72
CA ILE A 34 -6.93 32.15 -19.20
C ILE A 34 -6.11 33.09 -20.08
N GLU A 35 -5.90 34.33 -19.60
CA GLU A 35 -4.92 35.22 -20.16
C GLU A 35 -3.52 34.81 -19.68
N ASN A 36 -2.61 34.74 -20.65
CA ASN A 36 -1.19 34.46 -20.54
C ASN A 36 -0.53 35.24 -19.40
N LEU A 37 -0.05 34.55 -18.38
CA LEU A 37 0.95 35.05 -17.45
C LEU A 37 2.36 34.82 -18.02
N PRO A 38 3.26 35.82 -17.94
CA PRO A 38 4.53 35.79 -18.63
C PRO A 38 5.48 34.75 -18.02
N ASN A 39 6.11 33.98 -18.90
CA ASN A 39 7.27 33.13 -18.64
C ASN A 39 8.45 33.98 -18.09
N ARG A 40 8.56 34.09 -16.77
CA ARG A 40 9.80 34.51 -16.11
C ARG A 40 9.80 33.97 -14.68
N TYR A 41 10.53 32.89 -14.49
CA TYR A 41 11.34 32.44 -13.35
C TYR A 41 11.46 30.91 -13.42
N ILE A 42 12.19 30.43 -14.43
CA ILE A 42 12.89 29.16 -14.30
C ILE A 42 14.19 29.50 -13.56
N SER A 43 14.16 29.56 -12.25
CA SER A 43 15.36 29.47 -11.44
C SER A 43 15.62 27.99 -11.16
N LYS A 44 16.77 27.54 -11.62
CA LYS A 44 17.35 26.24 -11.35
C LYS A 44 17.41 25.97 -9.85
N THR A 45 16.43 25.26 -9.34
CA THR A 45 16.58 24.42 -8.19
C THR A 45 15.66 23.24 -8.43
N THR A 46 16.18 22.26 -9.15
CA THR A 46 15.59 20.92 -9.18
C THR A 46 15.76 20.40 -7.75
N ILE A 47 14.81 20.71 -6.88
CA ILE A 47 14.64 20.00 -5.63
C ILE A 47 14.35 18.57 -6.08
N ILE A 48 15.30 17.69 -5.86
CA ILE A 48 15.08 16.25 -5.96
C ILE A 48 14.02 15.98 -4.89
N MET A 49 12.75 15.95 -5.30
CA MET A 49 11.68 15.51 -4.42
C MET A 49 12.06 14.09 -3.98
N ARG A 50 12.21 13.92 -2.68
CA ARG A 50 12.38 12.59 -2.11
C ARG A 50 11.04 11.88 -2.26
N THR A 51 10.92 11.07 -3.29
CA THR A 51 9.70 10.39 -3.70
C THR A 51 9.37 9.16 -2.84
N ASP A 52 10.02 8.95 -1.71
CA ASP A 52 9.83 7.76 -0.87
C ASP A 52 10.02 8.07 0.63
N LEU A 53 9.41 9.17 1.08
CA LEU A 53 9.48 9.58 2.49
C LEU A 53 8.76 8.60 3.42
N SER A 54 7.68 7.97 2.95
CA SER A 54 6.93 6.98 3.71
C SER A 54 7.75 5.72 4.01
N SER A 55 8.65 5.31 3.14
CA SER A 55 9.58 4.19 3.42
C SER A 55 10.55 4.50 4.54
N GLN A 56 10.86 5.77 4.82
CA GLN A 56 11.71 6.18 5.94
C GLN A 56 11.05 5.98 7.30
N ILE A 57 9.72 5.88 7.37
CA ILE A 57 9.00 5.57 8.61
C ILE A 57 9.48 4.24 9.22
N LYS A 58 9.86 3.29 8.38
CA LYS A 58 10.38 1.98 8.82
C LYS A 58 11.85 2.02 9.18
N LEU A 59 12.66 2.89 8.55
CA LEU A 59 14.10 3.01 8.84
C LEU A 59 14.37 3.37 10.30
N ASP A 60 13.55 4.24 10.88
CA ASP A 60 13.68 4.64 12.30
C ASP A 60 13.35 3.50 13.28
N ARG A 61 12.72 2.43 12.81
CA ARG A 61 12.24 1.31 13.63
C ARG A 61 13.10 0.06 13.55
N ILE A 62 13.82 -0.09 12.44
CA ILE A 62 14.66 -1.27 12.17
C ILE A 62 16.11 -0.83 12.09
N PRO A 63 16.92 -1.05 13.16
CA PRO A 63 18.34 -0.72 13.14
C PRO A 63 19.06 -1.40 11.97
N ARG A 64 19.90 -0.63 11.26
CA ARG A 64 20.62 -1.08 10.06
C ARG A 64 21.41 -2.37 10.28
N ARG A 65 21.94 -2.59 11.48
CA ARG A 65 22.69 -3.80 11.83
C ARG A 65 21.91 -5.10 11.60
N TYR A 66 20.58 -5.09 11.69
CA TYR A 66 19.76 -6.30 11.50
C TYR A 66 19.50 -6.66 10.03
N TYR A 67 19.67 -5.73 9.09
CA TYR A 67 19.51 -6.02 7.67
C TYR A 67 20.77 -5.82 6.84
N ASN A 68 21.66 -4.92 7.22
CA ASN A 68 22.90 -4.63 6.51
C ASN A 68 24.04 -4.35 7.50
N PRO A 69 24.52 -5.37 8.26
CA PRO A 69 25.60 -5.23 9.21
C PRO A 69 26.94 -4.94 8.51
N ASP A 70 27.90 -4.38 9.26
CA ASP A 70 29.19 -3.95 8.72
C ASP A 70 30.15 -5.12 8.43
N ASN A 71 29.84 -6.34 8.91
CA ASN A 71 30.70 -7.51 8.72
C ASN A 71 29.93 -8.79 8.35
N GLU A 72 30.59 -9.68 7.61
CA GLU A 72 30.02 -10.93 7.10
C GLU A 72 29.75 -11.97 8.21
N ILE A 73 30.45 -11.91 9.33
CA ILE A 73 30.25 -12.84 10.45
C ILE A 73 28.91 -12.54 11.12
N GLU A 74 28.62 -11.27 11.35
CA GLU A 74 27.35 -10.82 11.90
C GLU A 74 26.21 -11.12 10.94
N LEU A 75 26.40 -10.86 9.64
CA LEU A 75 25.41 -11.22 8.61
C LEU A 75 25.11 -12.73 8.60
N THR A 76 26.14 -13.56 8.74
CA THR A 76 25.96 -15.01 8.79
C THR A 76 25.18 -15.44 10.04
N ALA A 77 25.44 -14.82 11.18
CA ALA A 77 24.71 -15.09 12.42
C ALA A 77 23.24 -14.68 12.30
N LEU A 78 22.97 -13.50 11.75
CA LEU A 78 21.61 -12.98 11.53
C LEU A 78 20.77 -13.88 10.62
N ARG A 79 21.42 -14.52 9.65
CA ARG A 79 20.75 -15.34 8.63
C ARG A 79 20.64 -16.82 8.97
N ARG A 80 20.97 -17.23 10.20
CA ARG A 80 20.99 -18.66 10.56
C ARG A 80 19.66 -19.39 10.43
N GLU A 81 18.52 -18.67 10.46
CA GLU A 81 17.19 -19.23 10.23
C GLU A 81 16.80 -19.20 8.74
N GLU A 82 17.55 -18.51 7.89
CA GLU A 82 17.26 -18.37 6.47
C GLU A 82 17.81 -19.55 5.66
N LYS A 83 16.95 -20.20 4.92
CA LYS A 83 17.25 -21.32 4.00
C LYS A 83 17.48 -20.83 2.57
N LEU A 84 17.16 -19.56 2.28
CA LEU A 84 17.36 -18.91 1.00
C LEU A 84 18.15 -17.62 1.18
N PHE A 85 19.18 -17.41 0.34
CA PHE A 85 20.04 -16.24 0.47
C PHE A 85 19.26 -14.94 0.18
N THR A 86 19.08 -14.12 1.21
CA THR A 86 18.26 -12.91 1.15
C THR A 86 19.08 -11.65 1.37
N ARG A 87 18.90 -10.64 0.53
CA ARG A 87 19.43 -9.29 0.70
C ARG A 87 18.29 -8.30 0.89
N ILE A 88 18.39 -7.52 1.96
CA ILE A 88 17.41 -6.51 2.33
C ILE A 88 17.96 -5.14 1.97
N PHE A 89 17.15 -4.31 1.33
CA PHE A 89 17.44 -2.93 0.98
C PHE A 89 16.46 -1.99 1.67
N GLU A 90 16.85 -0.75 1.84
CA GLU A 90 16.01 0.27 2.49
C GLU A 90 14.78 0.60 1.66
N THR A 91 14.97 0.67 0.34
CA THR A 91 13.91 1.00 -0.61
C THR A 91 13.86 0.01 -1.78
N ILE A 92 12.69 -0.04 -2.44
CA ILE A 92 12.50 -0.76 -3.71
C ILE A 92 13.49 -0.25 -4.77
N SER A 93 13.79 1.06 -4.76
CA SER A 93 14.73 1.67 -5.68
C SER A 93 16.14 1.10 -5.53
N ASP A 94 16.66 1.02 -4.30
CA ASP A 94 18.00 0.49 -4.02
C ASP A 94 18.10 -0.99 -4.38
N GLY A 95 17.05 -1.75 -4.07
CA GLY A 95 16.97 -3.17 -4.45
C GLY A 95 16.92 -3.37 -5.97
N GLY A 96 16.16 -2.54 -6.68
CA GLY A 96 16.08 -2.56 -8.14
C GLY A 96 17.42 -2.19 -8.79
N ASP A 97 18.11 -1.17 -8.29
CA ASP A 97 19.44 -0.75 -8.76
C ASP A 97 20.49 -1.86 -8.53
N PHE A 98 20.39 -2.56 -7.39
CA PHE A 98 21.24 -3.72 -7.13
C PHE A 98 20.98 -4.86 -8.12
N ILE A 99 19.71 -5.22 -8.39
CA ILE A 99 19.37 -6.27 -9.36
C ILE A 99 19.89 -5.90 -10.74
N ALA A 100 19.65 -4.66 -11.20
CA ALA A 100 20.15 -4.18 -12.49
C ALA A 100 21.69 -4.27 -12.61
N SER A 101 22.41 -3.89 -11.54
CA SER A 101 23.87 -3.98 -11.50
C SER A 101 24.36 -5.43 -11.54
N GLU A 102 23.70 -6.35 -10.84
CA GLU A 102 24.01 -7.78 -10.90
C GLU A 102 23.71 -8.36 -12.30
N MET A 103 22.57 -7.99 -12.91
CA MET A 103 22.23 -8.39 -14.29
C MET A 103 23.32 -7.95 -15.27
N ALA A 104 23.66 -6.65 -15.27
CA ALA A 104 24.70 -6.09 -16.14
C ALA A 104 26.04 -6.81 -15.94
N ARG A 105 26.44 -7.07 -14.68
CA ARG A 105 27.65 -7.79 -14.34
C ARG A 105 27.67 -9.21 -14.89
N TYR A 106 26.56 -9.96 -14.80
CA TYR A 106 26.48 -11.33 -15.32
C TYR A 106 26.39 -11.36 -16.82
N ILE A 107 25.65 -10.45 -17.46
CA ILE A 107 25.60 -10.32 -18.93
C ILE A 107 27.01 -10.12 -19.48
N ASN A 108 27.74 -9.13 -19.00
CA ASN A 108 29.11 -8.84 -19.42
C ASN A 108 30.02 -10.06 -19.20
N ARG A 109 30.00 -10.65 -18.01
CA ARG A 109 30.83 -11.80 -17.65
C ARG A 109 30.58 -13.00 -18.59
N TYR A 110 29.33 -13.39 -18.81
CA TYR A 110 29.03 -14.57 -19.65
C TYR A 110 29.30 -14.28 -21.14
N THR A 111 29.07 -13.06 -21.60
CA THR A 111 29.41 -12.63 -22.96
C THR A 111 30.94 -12.69 -23.19
N GLU A 112 31.72 -12.22 -22.22
CA GLU A 112 33.21 -12.34 -22.30
C GLU A 112 33.68 -13.79 -22.24
N GLN A 113 33.08 -14.64 -21.40
CA GLN A 113 33.56 -16.02 -21.21
C GLN A 113 33.19 -16.98 -22.34
N LYS A 114 32.03 -16.82 -22.97
CA LYS A 114 31.50 -17.78 -23.93
C LYS A 114 30.87 -17.15 -25.19
N GLY A 115 31.04 -15.85 -25.37
CA GLY A 115 30.55 -15.13 -26.55
C GLY A 115 29.06 -14.76 -26.49
N ARG A 116 28.29 -15.25 -25.52
CA ARG A 116 26.85 -14.97 -25.38
C ARG A 116 26.40 -15.13 -23.94
N CYS A 117 25.26 -14.53 -23.59
CA CYS A 117 24.55 -14.71 -22.31
C CYS A 117 23.11 -15.14 -22.57
N VAL A 118 22.61 -16.17 -21.88
CA VAL A 118 21.24 -16.67 -21.97
C VAL A 118 20.46 -16.26 -20.71
N LEU A 119 19.45 -15.42 -20.90
CA LEU A 119 18.57 -14.94 -19.84
C LEU A 119 17.19 -15.62 -19.91
N ALA A 120 16.59 -15.86 -18.76
CA ALA A 120 15.18 -16.21 -18.63
C ALA A 120 14.49 -15.09 -17.81
N LEU A 121 13.55 -14.36 -18.42
CA LEU A 121 12.97 -13.15 -17.84
C LEU A 121 11.46 -13.27 -17.64
N GLY A 122 10.98 -12.87 -16.45
CA GLY A 122 9.59 -12.56 -16.18
C GLY A 122 9.30 -11.06 -16.35
N ALA A 123 8.03 -10.70 -16.51
CA ALA A 123 7.57 -9.33 -16.66
C ALA A 123 6.53 -8.92 -15.59
N GLY A 124 6.62 -9.49 -14.39
CA GLY A 124 5.79 -9.11 -13.27
C GLY A 124 6.07 -7.68 -12.80
N ILE A 125 5.12 -7.10 -12.05
CA ILE A 125 5.17 -5.69 -11.65
C ILE A 125 6.42 -5.36 -10.81
N SER A 126 6.89 -6.30 -10.00
CA SER A 126 8.06 -6.13 -9.15
C SER A 126 9.37 -5.99 -9.94
N THR A 127 9.39 -6.45 -11.22
CA THR A 127 10.58 -6.39 -12.06
C THR A 127 10.80 -5.00 -12.69
N HIS A 128 9.74 -4.17 -12.78
CA HIS A 128 9.76 -2.90 -13.50
C HIS A 128 10.89 -1.98 -13.05
N ARG A 129 11.10 -1.83 -11.73
CA ARG A 129 12.16 -0.96 -11.22
C ARG A 129 13.55 -1.46 -11.61
N ALA A 130 13.78 -2.76 -11.53
CA ALA A 130 15.06 -3.35 -11.92
C ALA A 130 15.34 -3.16 -13.40
N TYR A 131 14.33 -3.33 -14.26
CA TYR A 131 14.49 -3.13 -15.71
C TYR A 131 14.69 -1.67 -16.07
N ALA A 132 13.99 -0.74 -15.43
CA ALA A 132 14.23 0.69 -15.62
C ALA A 132 15.68 1.08 -15.27
N SER A 133 16.23 0.56 -14.18
CA SER A 133 17.62 0.78 -13.80
C SER A 133 18.61 0.09 -14.77
N LEU A 134 18.23 -1.07 -15.32
CA LEU A 134 19.04 -1.77 -16.32
C LEU A 134 19.11 -1.00 -17.65
N ILE A 135 18.00 -0.41 -18.09
CA ILE A 135 17.94 0.50 -19.24
C ILE A 135 18.87 1.71 -19.03
N LYS A 136 18.89 2.27 -17.82
CA LYS A 136 19.82 3.36 -17.48
C LYS A 136 21.27 2.91 -17.64
N LEU A 137 21.65 1.72 -17.13
CA LEU A 137 22.99 1.16 -17.31
C LEU A 137 23.34 0.91 -18.77
N TYR A 138 22.38 0.47 -19.60
CA TYR A 138 22.56 0.34 -21.03
C TYR A 138 22.83 1.69 -21.69
N ASN A 139 22.03 2.72 -21.39
CA ASN A 139 22.22 4.06 -21.93
C ASN A 139 23.56 4.69 -21.50
N GLU A 140 24.09 4.30 -20.34
CA GLU A 140 25.43 4.67 -19.87
C GLU A 140 26.56 3.86 -20.54
N GLY A 141 26.24 2.93 -21.43
CA GLY A 141 27.23 2.05 -22.10
C GLY A 141 27.87 1.00 -21.19
N ARG A 142 27.24 0.66 -20.06
CA ARG A 142 27.77 -0.28 -19.05
C ARG A 142 27.36 -1.73 -19.30
N VAL A 143 26.43 -1.97 -20.22
CA VAL A 143 25.96 -3.31 -20.62
C VAL A 143 25.55 -3.28 -22.09
N ASP A 144 25.82 -4.38 -22.79
CA ASP A 144 25.50 -4.58 -24.23
C ASP A 144 24.64 -5.84 -24.38
N PHE A 145 23.52 -5.73 -25.09
CA PHE A 145 22.59 -6.84 -25.32
C PHE A 145 22.72 -7.49 -26.71
N SER A 146 23.64 -7.04 -27.56
CA SER A 146 23.81 -7.55 -28.95
C SER A 146 24.07 -9.05 -29.02
N ASN A 147 24.66 -9.64 -27.95
CA ASN A 147 24.99 -11.06 -27.85
C ASN A 147 24.21 -11.74 -26.66
N VAL A 148 23.08 -11.18 -26.31
CA VAL A 148 22.18 -11.77 -25.30
C VAL A 148 21.07 -12.53 -26.00
N ILE A 149 20.67 -13.68 -25.44
CA ILE A 149 19.50 -14.45 -25.82
C ILE A 149 18.53 -14.38 -24.65
N ILE A 150 17.27 -14.02 -24.89
CA ILE A 150 16.25 -13.89 -23.87
C ILE A 150 15.15 -14.93 -24.12
N TYR A 151 14.89 -15.75 -23.12
CA TYR A 151 13.74 -16.65 -23.01
C TYR A 151 12.69 -16.02 -22.11
N ILE A 152 11.42 -15.97 -22.57
CA ILE A 152 10.28 -15.57 -21.74
C ILE A 152 9.86 -16.77 -20.91
N ILE A 153 9.67 -16.58 -19.60
CA ILE A 153 9.41 -17.71 -18.68
C ILE A 153 7.94 -18.17 -18.70
N ASP A 154 7.03 -17.31 -19.15
CA ASP A 154 5.59 -17.57 -19.14
C ASP A 154 4.85 -16.71 -20.16
N GLU A 155 3.67 -17.16 -20.62
CA GLU A 155 2.78 -16.37 -21.48
C GLU A 155 1.35 -16.89 -21.35
N PHE A 156 0.38 -16.02 -21.49
CA PHE A 156 -1.05 -16.36 -21.48
C PHE A 156 -1.45 -17.20 -22.68
N PHE A 157 -2.39 -18.11 -22.50
CA PHE A 157 -2.87 -18.97 -23.55
C PHE A 157 -4.39 -19.25 -23.45
N PRO A 158 -5.18 -19.08 -24.53
CA PRO A 158 -4.79 -18.39 -25.77
C PRO A 158 -4.52 -16.91 -25.53
N LEU A 159 -3.74 -16.27 -26.39
CA LEU A 159 -3.65 -14.80 -26.39
C LEU A 159 -4.96 -14.22 -26.92
N LEU A 160 -5.52 -13.30 -26.14
CA LEU A 160 -6.69 -12.53 -26.52
C LEU A 160 -6.25 -11.26 -27.26
N PRO A 161 -7.02 -10.75 -28.25
CA PRO A 161 -6.62 -9.56 -29.02
C PRO A 161 -6.31 -8.33 -28.16
N ASP A 162 -7.15 -8.08 -27.16
CA ASP A 162 -7.01 -6.96 -26.21
C ASP A 162 -6.66 -7.44 -24.79
N GLY A 163 -6.24 -8.70 -24.65
CA GLY A 163 -5.92 -9.33 -23.38
C GLY A 163 -4.48 -9.06 -22.91
N PRO A 164 -4.15 -9.58 -21.73
CA PRO A 164 -2.80 -9.47 -21.19
C PRO A 164 -1.81 -10.30 -22.00
N SER A 165 -0.57 -9.78 -22.15
CA SER A 165 0.55 -10.51 -22.72
C SER A 165 1.84 -10.15 -21.99
N VAL A 166 2.56 -11.18 -21.58
CA VAL A 166 3.87 -11.04 -20.92
C VAL A 166 4.91 -10.49 -21.89
N LEU A 167 4.90 -10.96 -23.13
CA LEU A 167 5.81 -10.45 -24.18
C LEU A 167 5.58 -8.96 -24.45
N LYS A 168 4.31 -8.55 -24.62
CA LYS A 168 3.97 -7.14 -24.85
C LYS A 168 4.49 -6.27 -23.71
N ARG A 169 4.22 -6.67 -22.46
CA ARG A 169 4.71 -5.97 -21.27
C ARG A 169 6.25 -5.93 -21.23
N LEU A 170 6.93 -7.06 -21.49
CA LEU A 170 8.39 -7.10 -21.46
C LEU A 170 9.00 -6.19 -22.54
N ARG A 171 8.36 -6.05 -23.70
CA ARG A 171 8.75 -5.07 -24.72
C ARG A 171 8.65 -3.65 -24.18
N GLU A 172 7.50 -3.28 -23.64
CA GLU A 172 7.22 -1.95 -23.10
C GLU A 172 8.20 -1.55 -21.97
N ILE A 173 8.56 -2.49 -21.08
CA ILE A 173 9.37 -2.17 -19.90
C ILE A 173 10.87 -2.41 -20.07
N LEU A 174 11.31 -3.12 -21.16
CA LEU A 174 12.72 -3.45 -21.36
C LEU A 174 13.13 -3.55 -22.83
N LEU A 175 12.51 -4.45 -23.63
CA LEU A 175 13.11 -4.90 -24.88
C LEU A 175 13.20 -3.78 -25.95
N ASP A 176 12.20 -2.89 -26.01
CA ASP A 176 12.16 -1.79 -26.98
C ASP A 176 13.13 -0.64 -26.61
N HIS A 177 13.79 -0.73 -25.45
CA HIS A 177 14.72 0.27 -24.93
C HIS A 177 16.20 -0.16 -24.96
N ILE A 178 16.51 -1.35 -25.49
CA ILE A 178 17.85 -1.95 -25.51
C ILE A 178 18.17 -2.48 -26.90
N ASN A 179 19.47 -2.75 -27.20
CA ASN A 179 19.92 -3.22 -28.51
C ASN A 179 19.83 -4.75 -28.70
N ILE A 180 18.80 -5.38 -28.10
CA ILE A 180 18.57 -6.82 -28.31
C ILE A 180 18.17 -7.09 -29.78
N LYS A 181 18.71 -8.13 -30.36
CA LYS A 181 18.33 -8.57 -31.72
C LYS A 181 16.98 -9.30 -31.64
N PRO A 182 15.99 -8.99 -32.51
CA PRO A 182 14.68 -9.65 -32.48
C PRO A 182 14.76 -11.18 -32.53
N GLU A 183 15.68 -11.73 -33.34
CA GLU A 183 15.92 -13.17 -33.46
C GLU A 183 16.45 -13.83 -32.18
N ASN A 184 16.98 -13.04 -31.25
CA ASN A 184 17.46 -13.52 -29.96
C ASN A 184 16.41 -13.50 -28.86
N VAL A 185 15.19 -13.01 -29.13
CA VAL A 185 14.08 -13.06 -28.20
C VAL A 185 13.24 -14.31 -28.46
N ARG A 186 13.35 -15.30 -27.60
CA ARG A 186 12.60 -16.57 -27.66
C ARG A 186 11.27 -16.39 -26.97
N THR A 187 10.22 -16.33 -27.75
CA THR A 187 8.85 -16.13 -27.26
C THR A 187 8.08 -17.45 -27.24
N ILE A 188 7.08 -17.50 -26.38
CA ILE A 188 6.09 -18.56 -26.42
C ILE A 188 5.13 -18.24 -27.58
N ASN A 189 5.01 -19.19 -28.54
CA ASN A 189 4.19 -18.99 -29.75
C ASN A 189 2.69 -19.04 -29.39
N PRO A 190 1.91 -17.98 -29.64
CA PRO A 190 0.48 -17.95 -29.32
C PRO A 190 -0.40 -18.81 -30.27
N GLU A 191 0.12 -19.23 -31.41
CA GLU A 191 -0.61 -19.98 -32.44
C GLU A 191 -0.63 -21.49 -32.21
N ILE A 192 -0.09 -21.94 -31.08
CA ILE A 192 -0.06 -23.37 -30.70
C ILE A 192 -1.49 -23.83 -30.41
N THR A 193 -1.80 -25.09 -30.76
CA THR A 193 -3.03 -25.74 -30.35
C THR A 193 -2.81 -26.59 -29.08
N LYS A 194 -3.90 -26.95 -28.38
CA LYS A 194 -3.77 -27.84 -27.22
C LYS A 194 -3.17 -29.20 -27.57
N GLU A 195 -3.40 -29.66 -28.78
CA GLU A 195 -2.89 -30.95 -29.29
C GLU A 195 -1.38 -30.94 -29.49
N THR A 196 -0.80 -29.82 -29.93
CA THR A 196 0.65 -29.67 -30.18
C THR A 196 1.41 -29.06 -29.01
N MET A 197 0.72 -28.74 -27.91
CA MET A 197 1.27 -28.04 -26.75
C MET A 197 2.45 -28.79 -26.12
N TYR A 198 2.32 -30.10 -25.94
CA TYR A 198 3.36 -30.92 -25.31
C TYR A 198 4.65 -30.92 -26.14
N GLU A 199 4.54 -31.15 -27.44
CA GLU A 199 5.67 -31.15 -28.37
C GLU A 199 6.35 -29.77 -28.42
N TYR A 200 5.55 -28.71 -28.37
CA TYR A 200 6.05 -27.35 -28.32
C TYR A 200 6.85 -27.08 -27.02
N CYS A 201 6.30 -27.43 -25.85
CA CYS A 201 7.00 -27.28 -24.59
C CYS A 201 8.34 -28.02 -24.57
N GLN A 202 8.38 -29.26 -25.11
CA GLN A 202 9.63 -30.01 -25.26
C GLN A 202 10.63 -29.29 -26.19
N ALA A 203 10.15 -28.76 -27.32
CA ALA A 203 10.99 -28.04 -28.26
C ALA A 203 11.55 -26.75 -27.65
N TYR A 204 10.75 -26.06 -26.80
CA TYR A 204 11.19 -24.86 -26.09
C TYR A 204 12.29 -25.18 -25.06
N GLU A 205 12.17 -26.27 -24.32
CA GLU A 205 13.20 -26.77 -23.41
C GLU A 205 14.47 -27.22 -24.16
N GLN A 206 14.30 -27.89 -25.30
CA GLN A 206 15.46 -28.30 -26.14
C GLN A 206 16.20 -27.07 -26.65
N ALA A 207 15.48 -26.02 -27.09
CA ALA A 207 16.11 -24.78 -27.53
C ALA A 207 16.94 -24.11 -26.41
N ILE A 208 16.43 -24.13 -25.17
CA ILE A 208 17.20 -23.65 -23.99
C ILE A 208 18.49 -24.49 -23.82
N ALA A 209 18.39 -25.81 -23.97
CA ALA A 209 19.55 -26.70 -23.85
C ALA A 209 20.58 -26.48 -24.97
N ASP A 210 20.11 -26.31 -26.21
CA ASP A 210 20.96 -26.06 -27.40
C ASP A 210 21.68 -24.71 -27.29
N ASP A 211 21.06 -23.71 -26.66
CA ASP A 211 21.70 -22.42 -26.35
C ASP A 211 22.66 -22.50 -25.16
N GLY A 212 22.81 -23.66 -24.49
CA GLY A 212 23.77 -23.92 -23.41
C GLY A 212 23.19 -23.69 -22.00
N GLY A 213 21.87 -23.75 -21.88
CA GLY A 213 21.12 -23.57 -20.66
C GLY A 213 21.01 -22.11 -20.21
N ILE A 214 20.15 -21.86 -19.25
CA ILE A 214 19.93 -20.51 -18.69
C ILE A 214 21.12 -20.09 -17.81
N ASP A 215 21.75 -18.97 -18.16
CA ASP A 215 22.83 -18.39 -17.33
C ASP A 215 22.30 -17.62 -16.14
N LEU A 216 21.22 -16.86 -16.36
CA LEU A 216 20.59 -16.05 -15.33
C LEU A 216 19.05 -16.03 -15.54
N ALA A 217 18.33 -16.45 -14.53
CA ALA A 217 16.88 -16.27 -14.45
C ALA A 217 16.54 -15.07 -13.55
N VAL A 218 15.61 -14.21 -14.00
CA VAL A 218 15.15 -13.03 -13.26
C VAL A 218 13.63 -12.98 -13.28
N PHE A 219 13.01 -13.07 -12.11
CA PHE A 219 11.56 -13.06 -11.94
C PHE A 219 11.16 -12.66 -10.52
N GLU A 220 9.91 -12.25 -10.34
CA GLU A 220 9.36 -11.93 -9.01
C GLU A 220 8.85 -13.18 -8.29
N ILE A 221 8.71 -13.07 -6.97
CA ILE A 221 7.87 -13.96 -6.18
C ILE A 221 6.51 -13.29 -6.12
N GLY A 222 5.52 -13.95 -6.70
CA GLY A 222 4.14 -13.47 -6.70
C GLY A 222 3.38 -13.84 -5.43
N PRO A 223 2.09 -13.50 -5.38
CA PRO A 223 1.20 -13.88 -4.30
C PRO A 223 1.26 -15.38 -4.03
N HIS A 224 1.07 -15.77 -2.76
CA HIS A 224 1.17 -17.17 -2.29
C HIS A 224 2.50 -17.88 -2.61
N GLY A 225 3.56 -17.11 -2.95
CA GLY A 225 4.87 -17.67 -3.29
C GLY A 225 4.93 -18.27 -4.69
N THR A 226 4.12 -17.80 -5.62
CA THR A 226 4.17 -18.22 -7.02
C THR A 226 5.49 -17.79 -7.68
N VAL A 227 6.00 -18.58 -8.60
CA VAL A 227 7.14 -18.26 -9.48
C VAL A 227 6.72 -18.51 -10.93
N ALA A 228 6.78 -17.47 -11.77
CA ALA A 228 6.07 -17.48 -13.04
C ALA A 228 4.59 -17.87 -12.81
N PHE A 229 3.98 -18.70 -13.62
CA PHE A 229 2.63 -19.24 -13.33
C PHE A 229 2.65 -20.60 -12.61
N ASN A 230 3.70 -20.91 -11.86
CA ASN A 230 3.69 -22.07 -10.97
C ASN A 230 3.00 -21.69 -9.66
N GLU A 231 1.70 -22.01 -9.56
CA GLU A 231 0.87 -21.81 -8.37
C GLU A 231 1.05 -22.97 -7.36
N ALA A 232 0.43 -22.81 -6.18
CA ALA A 232 0.44 -23.80 -5.11
C ALA A 232 0.09 -25.19 -5.62
N GLY A 233 0.88 -26.19 -5.25
CA GLY A 233 0.78 -27.56 -5.74
C GLY A 233 1.71 -27.89 -6.93
N SER A 234 2.44 -26.92 -7.49
CA SER A 234 3.44 -27.18 -8.53
C SER A 234 4.63 -27.94 -7.95
N PRO A 235 4.93 -29.16 -8.45
CA PRO A 235 6.03 -29.95 -7.90
C PRO A 235 7.40 -29.41 -8.32
N GLU A 236 8.42 -29.68 -7.53
CA GLU A 236 9.82 -29.32 -7.82
C GLU A 236 10.29 -29.85 -9.19
N SER A 237 9.78 -31.04 -9.57
CA SER A 237 10.11 -31.70 -10.86
C SER A 237 9.28 -31.20 -12.05
N SER A 238 8.49 -30.13 -11.88
CA SER A 238 7.69 -29.61 -13.00
C SER A 238 8.55 -28.98 -14.09
N TYR A 239 8.19 -29.30 -15.33
CA TYR A 239 8.80 -28.76 -16.57
C TYR A 239 7.83 -27.80 -17.28
N CYS A 240 8.24 -27.31 -18.47
CA CYS A 240 7.41 -26.45 -19.30
C CYS A 240 6.06 -27.09 -19.59
N ARG A 241 4.96 -26.36 -19.35
CA ARG A 241 3.61 -26.93 -19.47
C ARG A 241 2.53 -25.85 -19.56
N LEU A 242 1.36 -26.29 -20.03
CA LEU A 242 0.12 -25.55 -19.86
C LEU A 242 -0.35 -25.70 -18.40
N VAL A 243 -0.77 -24.59 -17.80
CA VAL A 243 -1.33 -24.51 -16.46
C VAL A 243 -2.70 -23.84 -16.47
N LEU A 244 -3.54 -24.17 -15.50
CA LEU A 244 -4.76 -23.41 -15.20
C LEU A 244 -4.42 -22.30 -14.22
N LEU A 245 -4.97 -21.12 -14.44
CA LEU A 245 -4.81 -19.96 -13.55
C LEU A 245 -5.97 -19.89 -12.57
N GLY A 246 -5.68 -19.82 -11.28
CA GLY A 246 -6.66 -19.65 -10.23
C GLY A 246 -7.42 -18.31 -10.35
N ASN A 247 -8.65 -18.26 -9.87
CA ASN A 247 -9.48 -17.05 -9.97
C ASN A 247 -8.83 -15.83 -9.32
N GLU A 248 -8.20 -16.01 -8.17
CA GLU A 248 -7.49 -14.96 -7.45
C GLU A 248 -6.33 -14.39 -8.27
N ILE A 249 -5.49 -15.26 -8.83
CA ILE A 249 -4.36 -14.85 -9.69
C ILE A 249 -4.89 -14.13 -10.94
N ARG A 250 -5.96 -14.62 -11.56
CA ARG A 250 -6.58 -13.95 -12.71
C ARG A 250 -7.10 -12.57 -12.36
N HIS A 251 -7.68 -12.41 -11.18
CA HIS A 251 -8.14 -11.09 -10.71
C HIS A 251 -6.96 -10.12 -10.49
N ILE A 252 -5.86 -10.58 -9.89
CA ILE A 252 -4.63 -9.78 -9.75
C ILE A 252 -4.07 -9.40 -11.12
N ILE A 253 -4.05 -10.34 -12.06
CA ILE A 253 -3.60 -10.10 -13.45
C ILE A 253 -4.50 -9.05 -14.13
N SER A 254 -5.83 -9.19 -14.04
CA SER A 254 -6.79 -8.23 -14.58
C SER A 254 -6.45 -6.80 -14.14
N LYS A 255 -6.22 -6.60 -12.85
CA LYS A 255 -5.80 -5.29 -12.30
C LYS A 255 -4.43 -4.86 -12.80
N ASN A 256 -3.44 -5.74 -12.76
CA ASN A 256 -2.07 -5.40 -13.13
C ASN A 256 -1.89 -5.09 -14.63
N TYR A 257 -2.73 -5.67 -15.49
CA TYR A 257 -2.75 -5.45 -16.93
C TYR A 257 -3.83 -4.48 -17.38
N ASN A 258 -4.69 -4.03 -16.45
CA ASN A 258 -5.85 -3.19 -16.74
C ASN A 258 -6.69 -3.76 -17.88
N CYS A 259 -7.11 -5.01 -17.74
CA CYS A 259 -7.91 -5.73 -18.72
C CYS A 259 -9.05 -6.48 -18.03
N ASP A 260 -10.22 -6.52 -18.68
CA ASP A 260 -11.42 -7.16 -18.12
C ASP A 260 -11.39 -8.67 -18.26
N GLU A 261 -10.75 -9.17 -19.31
CA GLU A 261 -10.70 -10.59 -19.60
C GLU A 261 -9.27 -11.14 -19.48
N VAL A 262 -9.08 -12.10 -18.58
CA VAL A 262 -7.82 -12.82 -18.41
C VAL A 262 -8.02 -14.27 -18.80
N PRO A 263 -7.17 -14.84 -19.69
CA PRO A 263 -7.22 -16.26 -20.04
C PRO A 263 -7.22 -17.15 -18.81
N THR A 264 -7.94 -18.27 -18.88
CA THR A 264 -7.98 -19.27 -17.79
C THR A 264 -6.75 -20.15 -17.75
N THR A 265 -5.90 -20.06 -18.76
CA THR A 265 -4.70 -20.92 -18.89
C THR A 265 -3.50 -20.08 -19.31
N ALA A 266 -2.32 -20.60 -19.00
CA ALA A 266 -1.04 -20.01 -19.40
C ALA A 266 -0.03 -21.13 -19.68
N ILE A 267 1.00 -20.84 -20.48
CA ILE A 267 2.18 -21.69 -20.64
C ILE A 267 3.28 -21.13 -19.75
N THR A 268 3.93 -21.98 -18.99
CA THR A 268 4.98 -21.56 -18.04
C THR A 268 6.15 -22.55 -18.01
N LEU A 269 7.37 -22.03 -17.89
CA LEU A 269 8.49 -22.86 -17.46
C LEU A 269 8.21 -23.40 -16.07
N GLY A 270 8.45 -24.67 -15.86
CA GLY A 270 8.25 -25.32 -14.56
C GLY A 270 9.36 -24.97 -13.55
N VAL A 271 9.15 -25.37 -12.31
CA VAL A 271 10.13 -25.14 -11.23
C VAL A 271 11.49 -25.78 -11.56
N ALA A 272 11.52 -26.97 -12.15
CA ALA A 272 12.75 -27.64 -12.56
C ALA A 272 13.52 -26.84 -13.61
N ASN A 273 12.84 -26.24 -14.59
CA ASN A 273 13.48 -25.41 -15.59
C ASN A 273 14.11 -24.16 -14.95
N LEU A 274 13.37 -23.47 -14.08
CA LEU A 274 13.88 -22.26 -13.40
C LEU A 274 15.05 -22.60 -12.48
N ARG A 275 14.99 -23.70 -11.75
CA ARG A 275 16.08 -24.20 -10.89
C ARG A 275 17.30 -24.67 -11.66
N SER A 276 17.17 -25.05 -12.94
CA SER A 276 18.31 -25.41 -13.78
C SER A 276 19.18 -24.22 -14.19
N ALA A 277 18.72 -22.99 -14.00
CA ALA A 277 19.49 -21.80 -14.27
C ALA A 277 20.79 -21.76 -13.44
N LYS A 278 21.90 -21.32 -14.02
CA LYS A 278 23.17 -21.21 -13.30
C LYS A 278 23.08 -20.21 -12.15
N ARG A 279 22.23 -19.20 -12.28
CA ARG A 279 21.97 -18.17 -11.28
C ARG A 279 20.50 -17.73 -11.32
N ILE A 280 19.98 -17.40 -10.16
CA ILE A 280 18.61 -16.87 -10.02
C ILE A 280 18.69 -15.57 -9.21
N LEU A 281 18.08 -14.51 -9.77
CA LEU A 281 17.75 -13.28 -9.07
C LEU A 281 16.24 -13.19 -8.98
N THR A 282 15.72 -13.21 -7.77
CA THR A 282 14.28 -13.05 -7.55
C THR A 282 14.02 -11.90 -6.58
N MET A 283 12.81 -11.37 -6.58
CA MET A 283 12.45 -10.20 -5.79
C MET A 283 11.02 -10.26 -5.29
N ALA A 284 10.78 -9.58 -4.16
CA ALA A 284 9.47 -9.30 -3.62
C ALA A 284 9.51 -7.95 -2.88
N TRP A 285 8.44 -7.16 -2.95
CA TRP A 285 8.41 -5.82 -2.38
C TRP A 285 7.18 -5.57 -1.53
N GLY A 286 7.38 -4.73 -0.50
CA GLY A 286 6.30 -4.19 0.32
C GLY A 286 5.79 -5.13 1.41
N GLU A 287 5.05 -4.54 2.36
CA GLU A 287 4.51 -5.23 3.55
C GLU A 287 3.61 -6.43 3.18
N ASN A 288 2.82 -6.30 2.11
CA ASN A 288 1.94 -7.39 1.66
C ASN A 288 2.70 -8.66 1.28
N SER A 289 4.03 -8.56 1.06
CA SER A 289 4.88 -9.71 0.76
C SER A 289 5.55 -10.31 2.02
N ALA A 290 5.45 -9.67 3.19
CA ALA A 290 6.25 -10.06 4.37
C ALA A 290 5.99 -11.51 4.82
N GLU A 291 4.71 -11.90 4.95
CA GLU A 291 4.34 -13.25 5.36
C GLU A 291 4.84 -14.32 4.37
N ILE A 292 4.63 -14.07 3.07
CA ILE A 292 5.07 -15.02 2.04
C ILE A 292 6.59 -15.10 1.92
N VAL A 293 7.29 -13.96 2.06
CA VAL A 293 8.75 -13.92 2.10
C VAL A 293 9.28 -14.75 3.27
N ARG A 294 8.69 -14.61 4.46
CA ARG A 294 9.08 -15.46 5.60
C ARG A 294 8.88 -16.95 5.32
N LYS A 295 7.73 -17.34 4.75
CA LYS A 295 7.47 -18.74 4.38
C LYS A 295 8.49 -19.26 3.36
N VAL A 296 8.86 -18.44 2.38
CA VAL A 296 9.84 -18.78 1.33
C VAL A 296 11.26 -18.87 1.89
N VAL A 297 11.64 -17.99 2.80
CA VAL A 297 13.03 -17.85 3.27
C VAL A 297 13.31 -18.77 4.44
N GLU A 298 12.43 -18.81 5.44
CA GLU A 298 12.62 -19.51 6.72
C GLU A 298 11.80 -20.81 6.83
N GLY A 299 10.69 -20.92 6.10
CA GLY A 299 9.83 -22.11 6.09
C GLY A 299 10.51 -23.31 5.42
N ASP A 300 9.88 -24.49 5.52
CA ASP A 300 10.35 -25.67 4.80
C ASP A 300 9.96 -25.59 3.31
N ALA A 301 10.82 -26.12 2.45
CA ALA A 301 10.54 -26.23 1.02
C ALA A 301 9.26 -27.08 0.80
N ASN A 302 8.24 -26.46 0.20
CA ASN A 302 6.92 -27.06 0.06
C ASN A 302 6.26 -26.63 -1.26
N PRO A 303 5.70 -27.57 -2.04
CA PRO A 303 4.95 -27.24 -3.25
C PRO A 303 3.76 -26.29 -3.04
N SER A 304 3.21 -26.17 -1.82
CA SER A 304 2.19 -25.17 -1.49
C SER A 304 2.70 -23.73 -1.55
N VAL A 305 4.03 -23.55 -1.51
CA VAL A 305 4.74 -22.29 -1.66
C VAL A 305 5.85 -22.47 -2.68
N PRO A 306 5.57 -22.44 -3.98
CA PRO A 306 6.52 -22.84 -5.02
C PRO A 306 7.89 -22.13 -4.97
N ALA A 307 7.92 -20.85 -4.56
CA ALA A 307 9.18 -20.12 -4.39
C ALA A 307 10.08 -20.73 -3.30
N SER A 308 9.53 -21.44 -2.31
CA SER A 308 10.32 -22.15 -1.30
C SER A 308 11.14 -23.29 -1.89
N LEU A 309 10.71 -23.83 -3.03
CA LEU A 309 11.45 -24.88 -3.76
C LEU A 309 12.76 -24.35 -4.37
N LEU A 310 12.99 -23.04 -4.37
CA LEU A 310 14.27 -22.44 -4.77
C LEU A 310 15.36 -22.60 -3.67
N GLN A 311 14.98 -23.00 -2.45
CA GLN A 311 15.93 -23.32 -1.40
C GLN A 311 16.90 -24.42 -1.85
N GLY A 312 18.14 -24.35 -1.36
CA GLY A 312 19.17 -25.28 -1.77
C GLY A 312 19.79 -25.03 -3.16
N HIS A 313 19.25 -24.09 -3.96
CA HIS A 313 19.94 -23.68 -5.19
C HIS A 313 21.21 -22.88 -4.85
N PRO A 314 22.41 -23.27 -5.39
CA PRO A 314 23.68 -22.71 -4.91
C PRO A 314 23.89 -21.21 -5.18
N HIS A 315 23.16 -20.66 -6.14
CA HIS A 315 23.33 -19.31 -6.62
C HIS A 315 22.01 -18.55 -6.79
N VAL A 316 21.04 -18.77 -5.90
CA VAL A 316 19.84 -17.95 -5.81
C VAL A 316 20.08 -16.75 -4.89
N LYS A 317 19.54 -15.60 -5.27
CA LYS A 317 19.45 -14.41 -4.41
C LYS A 317 18.05 -13.86 -4.43
N LEU A 318 17.44 -13.76 -3.27
CA LEU A 318 16.21 -13.00 -3.08
C LEU A 318 16.58 -11.58 -2.66
N VAL A 319 16.03 -10.60 -3.37
CA VAL A 319 16.21 -9.17 -3.11
C VAL A 319 14.87 -8.60 -2.66
N ILE A 320 14.84 -7.99 -1.48
CA ILE A 320 13.64 -7.45 -0.86
C ILE A 320 13.90 -6.08 -0.24
N ASP A 321 12.84 -5.32 -0.03
CA ASP A 321 12.89 -4.10 0.79
C ASP A 321 12.57 -4.38 2.25
N LEU A 322 12.65 -3.34 3.10
CA LEU A 322 12.35 -3.47 4.53
C LEU A 322 10.90 -3.89 4.79
N GLY A 323 9.96 -3.46 3.92
CA GLY A 323 8.57 -3.87 4.05
C GLY A 323 8.39 -5.37 3.89
N ALA A 324 8.94 -5.95 2.84
CA ALA A 324 8.87 -7.38 2.58
C ALA A 324 9.72 -8.21 3.58
N ALA A 325 10.66 -7.58 4.31
CA ALA A 325 11.51 -8.23 5.30
C ALA A 325 10.92 -8.27 6.71
N GLU A 326 9.83 -7.58 6.97
CA GLU A 326 9.34 -7.26 8.33
C GLU A 326 9.13 -8.51 9.20
N ASP A 327 8.65 -9.59 8.61
CA ASP A 327 8.38 -10.86 9.31
C ASP A 327 9.61 -11.78 9.47
N LEU A 328 10.73 -11.50 8.78
CA LEU A 328 11.95 -12.31 8.95
C LEU A 328 12.45 -12.27 10.39
N THR A 329 12.90 -13.42 10.90
CA THR A 329 13.33 -13.58 12.30
C THR A 329 14.40 -12.55 12.68
N ARG A 330 15.35 -12.24 11.81
CA ARG A 330 16.38 -11.23 12.11
C ARG A 330 15.84 -9.80 12.24
N ILE A 331 14.64 -9.51 11.70
CA ILE A 331 13.96 -8.21 11.79
C ILE A 331 12.94 -8.21 12.93
N SER A 332 12.02 -9.19 12.93
CA SER A 332 10.91 -9.26 13.90
C SER A 332 11.37 -9.72 15.29
N GLN A 333 12.33 -10.64 15.36
CA GLN A 333 12.76 -11.30 16.58
C GLN A 333 14.31 -11.43 16.65
N PRO A 334 15.07 -10.32 16.53
CA PRO A 334 16.53 -10.38 16.41
C PRO A 334 17.23 -11.07 17.59
N TRP A 335 16.64 -11.08 18.79
CA TRP A 335 17.16 -11.76 19.97
C TRP A 335 17.30 -13.28 19.82
N LYS A 336 16.64 -13.88 18.82
CA LYS A 336 16.80 -15.30 18.51
C LYS A 336 18.07 -15.60 17.75
N VAL A 337 18.60 -14.64 17.01
CA VAL A 337 19.70 -14.85 16.06
C VAL A 337 20.97 -14.12 16.42
N THR A 338 20.90 -13.07 17.23
CA THR A 338 22.06 -12.29 17.66
C THR A 338 21.82 -11.63 19.02
N SER A 339 22.90 -11.19 19.66
CA SER A 339 22.84 -10.26 20.81
C SER A 339 22.26 -8.92 20.37
N CYS A 340 21.40 -8.32 21.16
CA CYS A 340 20.64 -7.13 20.83
C CYS A 340 21.13 -5.87 21.52
N GLU A 341 21.02 -4.74 20.84
CA GLU A 341 21.04 -3.42 21.47
C GLU A 341 19.62 -3.10 21.95
N TRP A 342 19.36 -3.42 23.21
CA TRP A 342 18.05 -3.29 23.81
C TRP A 342 17.65 -1.83 24.01
N ASN A 343 16.65 -1.39 23.27
CA ASN A 343 15.93 -0.13 23.48
C ASN A 343 14.47 -0.42 23.89
N ASP A 344 13.76 0.60 24.32
CA ASP A 344 12.41 0.44 24.85
C ASP A 344 11.45 -0.22 23.85
N LYS A 345 11.54 0.11 22.56
CA LYS A 345 10.71 -0.49 21.51
C LYS A 345 11.01 -1.96 21.31
N LEU A 346 12.28 -2.34 21.26
CA LEU A 346 12.69 -3.75 21.10
C LEU A 346 12.32 -4.58 22.34
N ILE A 347 12.49 -4.01 23.54
CA ILE A 347 12.06 -4.67 24.79
C ILE A 347 10.55 -4.90 24.75
N ARG A 348 9.75 -3.88 24.41
CA ARG A 348 8.29 -4.01 24.29
C ARG A 348 7.92 -5.12 23.31
N ARG A 349 8.51 -5.14 22.12
CA ARG A 349 8.29 -6.19 21.10
C ARG A 349 8.60 -7.58 21.65
N ALA A 350 9.76 -7.75 22.29
CA ALA A 350 10.16 -9.03 22.86
C ALA A 350 9.18 -9.52 23.94
N ILE A 351 8.68 -8.61 24.78
CA ILE A 351 7.76 -8.98 25.87
C ILE A 351 6.36 -9.28 25.35
N VAL A 352 5.85 -8.49 24.39
CA VAL A 352 4.59 -8.81 23.70
C VAL A 352 4.68 -10.18 23.03
N TRP A 353 5.76 -10.44 22.30
CA TRP A 353 6.03 -11.76 21.72
C TRP A 353 6.06 -12.87 22.78
N LEU A 354 6.75 -12.67 23.91
CA LEU A 354 6.81 -13.67 24.98
C LEU A 354 5.45 -13.94 25.59
N CYS A 355 4.61 -12.92 25.78
CA CYS A 355 3.22 -13.08 26.23
C CYS A 355 2.44 -14.00 25.27
N ASN A 356 2.54 -13.76 23.97
CA ASN A 356 1.87 -14.56 22.95
C ASN A 356 2.34 -16.02 22.95
N MET A 357 3.66 -16.24 23.11
CA MET A 357 4.25 -17.59 23.16
C MET A 357 3.88 -18.38 24.42
N THR A 358 3.71 -17.71 25.56
CA THR A 358 3.44 -18.34 26.83
C THR A 358 1.95 -18.35 27.22
N GLY A 359 1.13 -17.54 26.52
CA GLY A 359 -0.27 -17.30 26.89
C GLY A 359 -0.43 -16.57 28.24
N LYS A 360 0.62 -15.89 28.74
CA LYS A 360 0.61 -15.20 30.03
C LYS A 360 0.59 -13.68 29.85
N PRO A 361 -0.19 -12.95 30.65
CA PRO A 361 -0.11 -11.50 30.65
C PRO A 361 1.23 -11.02 31.22
N ILE A 362 1.63 -9.80 30.85
CA ILE A 362 2.96 -9.21 31.15
C ILE A 362 3.37 -9.41 32.61
N LEU A 363 2.50 -9.02 33.54
CA LEU A 363 2.82 -9.05 35.00
C LEU A 363 2.88 -10.47 35.57
N LYS A 364 2.59 -11.52 34.77
CA LYS A 364 2.66 -12.93 35.18
C LYS A 364 3.87 -13.67 34.57
N LEU A 365 4.65 -13.02 33.73
CA LEU A 365 5.89 -13.58 33.20
C LEU A 365 6.94 -13.69 34.31
N THR A 366 7.69 -14.78 34.30
CA THR A 366 8.71 -15.13 35.30
C THR A 366 10.11 -15.18 34.68
N ASP A 367 11.14 -15.15 35.52
CA ASP A 367 12.54 -15.34 35.07
C ASP A 367 12.72 -16.65 34.29
N LYS A 368 11.94 -17.69 34.65
CA LYS A 368 11.96 -18.96 33.92
C LYS A 368 11.44 -18.78 32.49
N ASP A 369 10.33 -18.02 32.28
CA ASP A 369 9.78 -17.78 30.95
C ASP A 369 10.80 -17.06 30.07
N TYR A 370 11.50 -16.06 30.59
CA TYR A 370 12.55 -15.34 29.88
C TYR A 370 13.72 -16.28 29.48
N ASN A 371 14.18 -17.11 30.40
CA ASN A 371 15.29 -18.04 30.13
C ASN A 371 14.88 -19.12 29.12
N ASP A 372 13.70 -19.72 29.27
CA ASP A 372 13.22 -20.77 28.38
C ASP A 372 13.05 -20.27 26.92
N TRP A 373 12.79 -18.97 26.74
CA TRP A 373 12.54 -18.35 25.44
C TRP A 373 13.68 -17.46 24.92
N GLY A 374 14.88 -17.54 25.54
CA GLY A 374 16.09 -16.90 25.04
C GLY A 374 16.23 -15.41 25.34
N LEU A 375 15.47 -14.87 26.30
CA LEU A 375 15.50 -13.47 26.71
C LEU A 375 16.35 -13.24 27.97
N GLY A 376 17.30 -14.14 28.28
CA GLY A 376 18.17 -14.03 29.45
C GLY A 376 19.02 -12.76 29.50
N GLU A 377 19.35 -12.15 28.36
CA GLU A 377 20.01 -10.84 28.30
C GLU A 377 19.25 -9.75 29.05
N LEU A 378 17.90 -9.74 28.95
CA LEU A 378 17.07 -8.76 29.64
C LEU A 378 17.15 -8.94 31.18
N LEU A 379 17.21 -10.19 31.64
CA LEU A 379 17.38 -10.47 33.07
C LEU A 379 18.75 -9.96 33.55
N ALA A 380 19.80 -10.15 32.75
CA ALA A 380 21.14 -9.66 33.09
C ALA A 380 21.19 -8.11 33.14
N LEU A 381 20.48 -7.43 32.25
CA LEU A 381 20.45 -5.97 32.17
C LEU A 381 19.56 -5.33 33.25
N TYR A 382 18.41 -5.93 33.54
CA TYR A 382 17.37 -5.34 34.40
C TYR A 382 17.22 -6.04 35.77
N GLY A 383 17.94 -7.12 35.99
CA GLY A 383 18.03 -7.87 37.26
C GLY A 383 16.89 -8.88 37.47
N SER A 384 15.72 -8.70 36.90
CA SER A 384 14.62 -9.67 37.01
C SER A 384 13.53 -9.43 35.98
N ALA A 385 12.74 -10.47 35.68
CA ALA A 385 11.52 -10.36 34.87
C ALA A 385 10.56 -9.33 35.45
N TYR A 386 10.44 -9.27 36.78
CA TYR A 386 9.54 -8.30 37.45
C TYR A 386 9.84 -6.85 37.05
N ASN A 387 11.11 -6.47 37.00
CA ASN A 387 11.50 -5.10 36.63
C ASN A 387 11.15 -4.77 35.17
N VAL A 388 11.43 -5.71 34.25
CA VAL A 388 11.09 -5.55 32.82
C VAL A 388 9.58 -5.52 32.62
N ASN A 389 8.86 -6.41 33.30
CA ASN A 389 7.40 -6.51 33.22
C ASN A 389 6.72 -5.20 33.63
N ILE A 390 7.14 -4.62 34.76
CA ILE A 390 6.59 -3.33 35.24
C ILE A 390 6.88 -2.21 34.24
N LYS A 391 8.12 -2.15 33.73
CA LYS A 391 8.50 -1.15 32.74
C LYS A 391 7.59 -1.23 31.51
N VAL A 392 7.49 -2.39 30.88
CA VAL A 392 6.70 -2.57 29.64
C VAL A 392 5.19 -2.38 29.89
N PHE A 393 4.68 -2.88 31.03
CA PHE A 393 3.28 -2.70 31.39
C PHE A 393 2.93 -1.20 31.55
N ASN A 394 3.76 -0.43 32.24
CA ASN A 394 3.56 1.00 32.42
C ASN A 394 3.64 1.76 31.10
N GLU A 395 4.60 1.41 30.24
CA GLU A 395 4.72 2.03 28.92
C GLU A 395 3.45 1.81 28.09
N LEU A 396 2.95 0.58 28.02
CA LEU A 396 1.72 0.28 27.29
C LEU A 396 0.50 0.95 27.93
N GLN A 397 0.41 0.98 29.27
CA GLN A 397 -0.65 1.68 29.97
C GLN A 397 -0.67 3.18 29.67
N HIS A 398 0.52 3.79 29.53
CA HIS A 398 0.64 5.22 29.21
C HIS A 398 0.28 5.55 27.74
N THR A 399 0.20 4.55 26.85
CA THR A 399 -0.33 4.79 25.50
C THR A 399 -1.83 5.01 25.48
N ILE A 400 -2.54 4.50 26.50
CA ILE A 400 -4.02 4.53 26.55
C ILE A 400 -4.50 5.92 26.97
N THR A 401 -5.33 6.54 26.13
CA THR A 401 -5.91 7.84 26.42
C THR A 401 -7.37 7.94 26.00
N GLY A 402 -8.18 8.56 26.83
CA GLY A 402 -9.55 9.00 26.48
C GLY A 402 -9.59 10.44 25.93
N TRP A 403 -8.44 11.10 25.78
CA TRP A 403 -8.33 12.49 25.38
C TRP A 403 -7.32 12.66 24.22
N PRO A 404 -7.64 12.20 23.01
CA PRO A 404 -6.68 12.20 21.90
C PRO A 404 -6.18 13.59 21.51
N GLY A 405 -6.90 14.65 21.84
CA GLY A 405 -6.46 16.04 21.66
C GLY A 405 -5.79 16.65 22.92
N GLY A 406 -5.59 15.86 23.97
CA GLY A 406 -5.09 16.33 25.25
C GLY A 406 -6.20 16.81 26.19
N LYS A 407 -5.97 16.69 27.48
CA LYS A 407 -6.90 17.11 28.53
C LYS A 407 -6.41 18.42 29.17
N PRO A 408 -7.28 19.44 29.32
CA PRO A 408 -6.85 20.70 29.90
C PRO A 408 -6.36 20.51 31.35
N ASN A 409 -5.28 21.24 31.69
CA ASN A 409 -4.67 21.24 33.02
C ASN A 409 -4.20 19.87 33.54
N ALA A 410 -3.99 18.89 32.68
CA ALA A 410 -3.41 17.61 33.03
C ALA A 410 -1.87 17.65 33.02
N ASP A 411 -1.26 16.80 33.86
CA ASP A 411 0.17 16.50 33.73
C ASP A 411 0.40 15.75 32.39
N ASP A 412 1.28 16.28 31.55
CA ASP A 412 1.59 15.75 30.22
C ASP A 412 2.91 14.99 30.15
N THR A 413 3.56 14.75 31.31
CA THR A 413 4.88 14.06 31.39
C THR A 413 4.87 12.69 30.68
N TYR A 414 3.77 11.93 30.81
CA TYR A 414 3.60 10.61 30.22
C TYR A 414 2.47 10.56 29.18
N ARG A 415 2.04 11.71 28.68
CA ARG A 415 0.91 11.79 27.75
C ARG A 415 1.38 11.92 26.31
N PRO A 416 1.04 10.98 25.42
CA PRO A 416 1.42 11.08 24.02
C PRO A 416 0.78 12.29 23.34
N GLU A 417 -0.47 12.60 23.70
CA GLU A 417 -1.28 13.68 23.10
C GLU A 417 -0.96 15.08 23.63
N ARG A 418 -0.25 15.23 24.74
CA ARG A 418 0.02 16.49 25.49
C ARG A 418 -1.22 17.28 25.89
N ALA A 419 -1.21 17.83 27.12
CA ALA A 419 -2.32 18.62 27.66
C ALA A 419 -2.46 19.98 26.98
N ASN A 420 -1.37 20.64 26.67
CA ASN A 420 -1.34 21.99 26.12
C ASN A 420 -0.77 22.06 24.71
N PRO A 421 -1.22 23.01 23.87
CA PRO A 421 -2.36 23.92 24.09
C PRO A 421 -3.71 23.18 24.06
N TYR A 422 -4.73 23.76 24.72
CA TYR A 422 -6.09 23.25 24.68
C TYR A 422 -7.09 24.42 24.54
N PRO A 423 -8.12 24.36 23.66
CA PRO A 423 -8.31 23.34 22.61
C PRO A 423 -7.25 23.42 21.51
N LYS A 424 -7.09 22.35 20.74
CA LYS A 424 -6.16 22.28 19.60
C LYS A 424 -6.88 22.53 18.29
N ARG A 425 -6.15 23.05 17.32
CA ARG A 425 -6.48 22.92 15.90
C ARG A 425 -5.91 21.60 15.41
N VAL A 426 -6.78 20.78 14.81
CA VAL A 426 -6.46 19.43 14.34
C VAL A 426 -6.75 19.34 12.86
N VAL A 427 -5.82 18.79 12.08
CA VAL A 427 -6.05 18.44 10.67
C VAL A 427 -5.98 16.93 10.52
N VAL A 428 -7.02 16.35 9.92
CA VAL A 428 -7.08 14.94 9.55
C VAL A 428 -7.00 14.87 8.03
N PHE A 429 -5.92 14.33 7.50
CA PHE A 429 -5.78 14.03 6.08
C PHE A 429 -6.41 12.67 5.79
N SER A 430 -7.22 12.58 4.76
CA SER A 430 -7.93 11.39 4.30
C SER A 430 -7.60 11.16 2.82
N PRO A 431 -6.85 10.11 2.45
CA PRO A 431 -6.51 9.83 1.06
C PRO A 431 -7.73 9.78 0.14
N HIS A 432 -8.76 9.04 0.53
CA HIS A 432 -10.05 9.02 -0.13
C HIS A 432 -11.14 9.58 0.78
N PRO A 433 -12.29 10.01 0.23
CA PRO A 433 -13.42 10.51 1.02
C PRO A 433 -14.15 9.39 1.78
N ASP A 434 -13.52 8.80 2.82
CA ASP A 434 -14.03 7.79 3.77
C ASP A 434 -12.94 7.24 4.70
N ASP A 435 -11.65 7.35 4.35
CA ASP A 435 -10.56 6.77 5.15
C ASP A 435 -10.48 7.34 6.57
N ASP A 436 -10.86 8.62 6.77
CA ASP A 436 -10.96 9.27 8.07
C ASP A 436 -11.93 8.55 9.01
N VAL A 437 -13.13 8.24 8.54
CA VAL A 437 -14.15 7.57 9.35
C VAL A 437 -13.90 6.08 9.49
N ILE A 438 -13.36 5.42 8.46
CA ILE A 438 -12.99 4.00 8.50
C ILE A 438 -11.87 3.77 9.51
N SER A 439 -10.86 4.62 9.51
CA SER A 439 -9.67 4.42 10.33
C SER A 439 -9.82 4.98 11.74
N MET A 440 -10.35 6.21 11.89
CA MET A 440 -10.36 6.91 13.17
C MET A 440 -11.69 7.60 13.52
N GLY A 441 -12.80 7.11 12.99
CA GLY A 441 -14.12 7.75 13.17
C GLY A 441 -14.55 7.92 14.63
N GLY A 442 -14.18 7.02 15.54
CA GLY A 442 -14.42 7.15 16.97
C GLY A 442 -13.57 8.25 17.61
N THR A 443 -12.29 8.28 17.28
CA THR A 443 -11.35 9.33 17.71
C THR A 443 -11.73 10.69 17.15
N LEU A 444 -12.13 10.76 15.88
CA LEU A 444 -12.59 11.97 15.21
C LEU A 444 -13.82 12.56 15.92
N LYS A 445 -14.81 11.72 16.22
CA LYS A 445 -15.98 12.11 17.03
C LYS A 445 -15.58 12.66 18.38
N ARG A 446 -14.67 11.99 19.08
CA ARG A 446 -14.21 12.40 20.41
C ARG A 446 -13.46 13.72 20.39
N LEU A 447 -12.63 13.98 19.35
CA LEU A 447 -11.96 15.27 19.17
C LEU A 447 -12.97 16.41 19.03
N VAL A 448 -14.05 16.20 18.25
CA VAL A 448 -15.12 17.19 18.10
C VAL A 448 -15.88 17.40 19.41
N ASP A 449 -16.26 16.33 20.12
CA ASP A 449 -16.99 16.40 21.40
C ASP A 449 -16.16 17.07 22.51
N GLN A 450 -14.84 16.97 22.43
CA GLN A 450 -13.90 17.64 23.31
C GLN A 450 -13.58 19.08 22.89
N HIS A 451 -14.35 19.62 21.92
CA HIS A 451 -14.29 21.01 21.45
C HIS A 451 -13.00 21.44 20.77
N HIS A 452 -12.23 20.50 20.22
CA HIS A 452 -11.12 20.84 19.36
C HIS A 452 -11.62 21.43 18.03
N ASP A 453 -10.82 22.29 17.40
CA ASP A 453 -11.11 22.82 16.09
C ASP A 453 -10.60 21.85 15.02
N VAL A 454 -11.48 20.97 14.58
CA VAL A 454 -11.15 19.83 13.72
C VAL A 454 -11.42 20.18 12.28
N HIS A 455 -10.40 20.00 11.44
CA HIS A 455 -10.44 20.11 9.99
C HIS A 455 -10.23 18.72 9.38
N VAL A 456 -11.03 18.36 8.37
CA VAL A 456 -10.84 17.14 7.58
C VAL A 456 -10.48 17.53 6.16
N ALA A 457 -9.39 16.96 5.65
CA ALA A 457 -8.85 17.27 4.33
C ALA A 457 -8.79 16.01 3.47
N TYR A 458 -9.72 15.91 2.51
CA TYR A 458 -9.78 14.84 1.54
C TYR A 458 -8.81 15.10 0.40
N GLU A 459 -7.82 14.24 0.25
CA GLU A 459 -6.70 14.46 -0.64
C GLU A 459 -7.05 14.19 -2.10
N THR A 460 -7.86 13.15 -2.38
CA THR A 460 -8.30 12.81 -3.73
C THR A 460 -9.82 12.95 -3.88
N SER A 461 -10.30 12.96 -5.13
CA SER A 461 -11.74 12.97 -5.40
C SER A 461 -12.43 11.61 -5.15
N GLY A 462 -11.69 10.51 -5.21
CA GLY A 462 -12.24 9.16 -5.09
C GLY A 462 -13.23 8.77 -6.20
N ASN A 463 -13.31 9.54 -7.29
CA ASN A 463 -14.31 9.38 -8.34
C ASN A 463 -14.23 8.06 -9.10
N ILE A 464 -13.03 7.48 -9.21
CA ILE A 464 -12.79 6.20 -9.91
C ILE A 464 -13.56 5.04 -9.24
N ALA A 465 -13.79 5.14 -7.91
CA ALA A 465 -14.46 4.10 -7.14
C ALA A 465 -16.00 4.23 -7.12
N VAL A 466 -16.59 5.21 -7.82
CA VAL A 466 -18.04 5.36 -7.92
C VAL A 466 -18.57 4.56 -9.09
N GLY A 467 -19.51 3.64 -8.82
CA GLY A 467 -20.19 2.86 -9.85
C GLY A 467 -21.04 3.72 -10.79
N ASP A 468 -21.18 3.28 -12.04
CA ASP A 468 -22.04 3.98 -13.00
C ASP A 468 -23.51 3.94 -12.55
N GLU A 469 -23.94 2.87 -11.88
CA GLU A 469 -25.31 2.72 -11.36
C GLU A 469 -25.62 3.74 -10.26
N ASP A 470 -24.65 4.06 -9.39
CA ASP A 470 -24.82 5.10 -8.40
C ASP A 470 -25.03 6.46 -9.06
N MET A 471 -24.19 6.79 -10.03
CA MET A 471 -24.34 8.01 -10.82
C MET A 471 -25.71 8.08 -11.52
N ILE A 472 -26.15 6.99 -12.17
CA ILE A 472 -27.46 6.90 -12.84
C ILE A 472 -28.58 7.17 -11.84
N ARG A 473 -28.52 6.62 -10.64
CA ARG A 473 -29.50 6.82 -9.57
C ARG A 473 -29.72 8.30 -9.27
N TYR A 474 -28.62 9.04 -9.08
CA TYR A 474 -28.70 10.50 -8.86
C TYR A 474 -29.19 11.24 -10.07
N PHE A 475 -28.81 10.84 -11.28
CA PHE A 475 -29.24 11.47 -12.51
C PHE A 475 -30.72 11.30 -12.73
N LEU A 476 -31.26 10.09 -12.53
CA LEU A 476 -32.72 9.83 -12.64
C LEU A 476 -33.52 10.64 -11.63
N MET A 477 -32.99 10.88 -10.44
CA MET A 477 -33.64 11.77 -9.47
C MET A 477 -33.62 13.22 -9.95
N MET A 478 -32.47 13.70 -10.47
CA MET A 478 -32.35 15.06 -11.00
C MET A 478 -33.32 15.31 -12.20
N ASP A 479 -33.49 14.36 -13.10
CA ASP A 479 -34.44 14.43 -14.20
C ASP A 479 -35.89 14.64 -13.72
N LYS A 480 -36.23 14.13 -12.53
CA LYS A 480 -37.56 14.36 -11.92
C LYS A 480 -37.64 15.71 -11.20
N ILE A 481 -36.59 16.16 -10.60
CA ILE A 481 -36.52 17.39 -9.79
C ILE A 481 -36.40 18.63 -10.69
N ALA A 482 -35.58 18.60 -11.72
CA ALA A 482 -35.27 19.74 -12.55
C ALA A 482 -36.54 20.43 -13.14
N PRO A 483 -37.55 19.71 -13.68
CA PRO A 483 -38.80 20.33 -14.14
C PRO A 483 -39.61 20.96 -13.00
N MET A 484 -39.57 20.38 -11.78
CA MET A 484 -40.37 20.89 -10.65
C MET A 484 -39.94 22.27 -10.20
N PHE A 485 -38.64 22.60 -10.39
CA PHE A 485 -38.05 23.87 -10.00
C PHE A 485 -37.75 24.80 -11.20
N GLY A 486 -38.12 24.41 -12.39
CA GLY A 486 -37.96 25.25 -13.60
C GLY A 486 -36.50 25.28 -14.11
N PHE A 487 -35.69 24.30 -13.77
CA PHE A 487 -34.27 24.21 -14.20
C PHE A 487 -34.08 23.41 -15.49
N ASN A 488 -35.14 23.03 -16.13
CA ASN A 488 -35.09 22.32 -17.41
C ASN A 488 -34.67 23.30 -18.52
N ASN A 489 -33.41 23.65 -18.56
CA ASN A 489 -32.82 24.51 -19.58
C ASN A 489 -32.02 23.68 -20.61
N ASP A 490 -31.66 24.31 -21.74
CA ASP A 490 -30.93 23.63 -22.81
C ASP A 490 -29.60 23.00 -22.36
N GLY A 491 -28.91 23.63 -21.40
CA GLY A 491 -27.66 23.11 -20.85
C GLY A 491 -27.86 21.80 -20.08
N TYR A 492 -28.86 21.77 -19.19
CA TYR A 492 -29.18 20.55 -18.45
C TYR A 492 -29.62 19.41 -19.39
N ASN A 493 -30.50 19.71 -20.33
CA ASN A 493 -31.00 18.71 -21.27
C ASN A 493 -29.89 18.13 -22.15
N LYS A 494 -28.93 18.97 -22.57
CA LYS A 494 -27.75 18.53 -23.31
C LYS A 494 -26.90 17.58 -22.47
N LEU A 495 -26.54 17.98 -21.26
CA LEU A 495 -25.73 17.17 -20.33
C LEU A 495 -26.44 15.84 -20.02
N SER A 496 -27.75 15.87 -19.73
CA SER A 496 -28.51 14.66 -19.45
C SER A 496 -28.47 13.69 -20.63
N THR A 497 -28.60 14.20 -21.85
CA THR A 497 -28.51 13.39 -23.06
C THR A 497 -27.11 12.79 -23.25
N GLU A 498 -26.07 13.59 -23.09
CA GLU A 498 -24.67 13.16 -23.22
C GLU A 498 -24.30 12.07 -22.19
N VAL A 499 -24.73 12.23 -20.95
CA VAL A 499 -24.50 11.23 -19.89
C VAL A 499 -25.26 9.94 -20.21
N GLN A 500 -26.53 10.02 -20.63
CA GLN A 500 -27.33 8.83 -20.97
C GLN A 500 -26.78 8.09 -22.20
N GLU A 501 -26.29 8.81 -23.21
CA GLU A 501 -25.64 8.21 -24.37
C GLU A 501 -24.33 7.54 -24.02
N PHE A 502 -23.49 8.21 -23.23
CA PHE A 502 -22.22 7.65 -22.78
C PHE A 502 -22.43 6.34 -22.00
N ILE A 503 -23.36 6.32 -21.05
CA ILE A 503 -23.65 5.11 -20.26
C ILE A 503 -24.11 3.94 -21.15
N LYS A 504 -24.93 4.23 -22.20
CA LYS A 504 -25.44 3.20 -23.12
C LYS A 504 -24.36 2.65 -24.05
N THR A 505 -23.35 3.46 -24.38
CA THR A 505 -22.29 3.13 -25.34
C THR A 505 -20.99 2.72 -24.70
N LYS A 506 -20.83 2.97 -23.38
CA LYS A 506 -19.62 2.66 -22.62
C LYS A 506 -19.37 1.15 -22.61
N SER A 507 -18.19 0.76 -23.04
CA SER A 507 -17.68 -0.60 -22.90
C SER A 507 -16.89 -0.74 -21.59
N ALA A 508 -16.73 -1.98 -21.11
CA ALA A 508 -15.88 -2.25 -19.97
C ALA A 508 -14.44 -1.75 -20.26
N GLY A 509 -13.88 -0.98 -19.32
CA GLY A 509 -12.56 -0.36 -19.49
C GLY A 509 -12.56 1.03 -20.14
N ASP A 510 -13.68 1.50 -20.66
CA ASP A 510 -13.79 2.86 -21.18
C ASP A 510 -13.68 3.90 -20.08
N MET A 511 -12.98 4.97 -20.39
CA MET A 511 -12.76 6.06 -19.45
C MET A 511 -13.96 7.00 -19.36
N ASP A 512 -14.29 7.38 -18.13
CA ASP A 512 -15.29 8.41 -17.90
C ASP A 512 -14.86 9.75 -18.53
N ASN A 513 -15.78 10.43 -19.19
CA ASN A 513 -15.53 11.79 -19.66
C ASN A 513 -15.42 12.78 -18.47
N SER A 514 -15.06 14.04 -18.75
CA SER A 514 -14.86 15.06 -17.70
C SER A 514 -16.11 15.28 -16.85
N ASP A 515 -17.28 15.27 -17.46
CA ASP A 515 -18.55 15.60 -16.79
C ASP A 515 -19.00 14.46 -15.89
N ILE A 516 -18.82 13.22 -16.33
CA ILE A 516 -19.11 12.02 -15.53
C ILE A 516 -18.15 11.95 -14.33
N ARG A 517 -16.85 12.21 -14.54
CA ARG A 517 -15.90 12.25 -13.42
C ARG A 517 -16.26 13.33 -12.40
N GLU A 518 -16.69 14.49 -12.85
CA GLU A 518 -17.12 15.57 -11.95
C GLU A 518 -18.38 15.20 -11.18
N ILE A 519 -19.36 14.56 -11.81
CA ILE A 519 -20.57 14.05 -11.13
C ILE A 519 -20.19 13.01 -10.07
N LYS A 520 -19.34 12.05 -10.40
CA LYS A 520 -18.82 11.05 -9.44
C LYS A 520 -18.06 11.70 -8.30
N THR A 521 -17.26 12.75 -8.59
CA THR A 521 -16.57 13.55 -7.56
C THR A 521 -17.58 14.21 -6.62
N MET A 522 -18.66 14.83 -7.15
CA MET A 522 -19.69 15.46 -6.33
C MET A 522 -20.42 14.45 -5.44
N ILE A 523 -20.66 13.23 -5.92
CA ILE A 523 -21.24 12.15 -5.09
C ILE A 523 -20.37 11.89 -3.89
N ARG A 524 -19.07 11.64 -4.09
CA ARG A 524 -18.11 11.39 -3.00
C ARG A 524 -18.01 12.57 -2.04
N GLN A 525 -17.98 13.81 -2.56
CA GLN A 525 -17.93 15.02 -1.72
C GLN A 525 -19.20 15.19 -0.87
N ALA A 526 -20.37 14.90 -1.45
CA ALA A 526 -21.62 14.95 -0.70
C ALA A 526 -21.67 13.91 0.43
N GLU A 527 -21.27 12.68 0.15
CA GLU A 527 -21.19 11.60 1.15
C GLU A 527 -20.23 11.95 2.28
N ALA A 528 -19.03 12.43 1.97
CA ALA A 528 -18.04 12.88 2.94
C ALA A 528 -18.53 14.08 3.78
N THR A 529 -19.20 15.04 3.13
CA THR A 529 -19.81 16.17 3.83
C THR A 529 -20.88 15.72 4.83
N ILE A 530 -21.74 14.77 4.43
CA ILE A 530 -22.77 14.21 5.29
C ILE A 530 -22.13 13.46 6.48
N ALA A 531 -21.08 12.68 6.24
CA ALA A 531 -20.35 11.98 7.29
C ALA A 531 -19.71 12.96 8.29
N CYS A 532 -19.02 13.99 7.80
CA CYS A 532 -18.45 15.06 8.64
C CYS A 532 -19.50 15.81 9.45
N ASN A 533 -20.62 16.17 8.84
CA ASN A 533 -21.74 16.83 9.51
C ASN A 533 -22.34 15.94 10.62
N TYR A 534 -22.49 14.65 10.34
CA TYR A 534 -22.98 13.67 11.31
C TYR A 534 -22.04 13.55 12.52
N ILE A 535 -20.73 13.64 12.32
CA ILE A 535 -19.71 13.68 13.39
C ILE A 535 -19.78 15.00 14.16
N GLY A 536 -20.14 16.09 13.49
CA GLY A 536 -20.19 17.44 14.05
C GLY A 536 -18.99 18.32 13.66
N VAL A 537 -18.26 17.96 12.60
CA VAL A 537 -17.24 18.82 11.99
C VAL A 537 -17.92 20.04 11.38
N LYS A 538 -17.35 21.24 11.63
CA LYS A 538 -17.91 22.48 11.09
C LYS A 538 -17.84 22.50 9.56
N PRO A 539 -18.88 22.95 8.82
CA PRO A 539 -18.87 22.95 7.35
C PRO A 539 -17.67 23.68 6.73
N GLY A 540 -17.19 24.78 7.36
CA GLY A 540 -16.00 25.51 6.90
C GLY A 540 -14.66 24.80 7.11
N ASN A 541 -14.66 23.67 7.83
CA ASN A 541 -13.48 22.89 8.15
C ASN A 541 -13.39 21.60 7.31
N ILE A 542 -14.23 21.45 6.29
CA ILE A 542 -14.22 20.32 5.36
C ILE A 542 -13.51 20.78 4.08
N HIS A 543 -12.40 20.15 3.75
CA HIS A 543 -11.53 20.56 2.64
C HIS A 543 -11.43 19.44 1.60
N PHE A 544 -11.67 19.76 0.33
CA PHE A 544 -11.49 18.85 -0.80
C PHE A 544 -10.30 19.33 -1.63
N LEU A 545 -9.15 18.69 -1.46
CA LEU A 545 -7.88 19.15 -2.04
C LEU A 545 -7.74 18.79 -3.51
N ARG A 546 -8.28 17.65 -3.94
CA ARG A 546 -8.23 17.18 -5.34
C ARG A 546 -6.80 17.23 -5.91
N LEU A 547 -5.89 16.53 -5.26
CA LEU A 547 -4.47 16.56 -5.64
C LEU A 547 -4.28 16.15 -7.11
N PRO A 548 -3.52 16.94 -7.88
CA PRO A 548 -3.35 16.75 -9.33
C PRO A 548 -2.85 15.39 -9.76
N PHE A 549 -2.04 14.72 -8.95
CA PHE A 549 -1.53 13.38 -9.27
C PHE A 549 -2.67 12.36 -9.48
N TYR A 550 -3.81 12.54 -8.80
CA TYR A 550 -4.98 11.66 -8.92
C TYR A 550 -5.92 12.08 -10.04
N GLU A 551 -6.03 13.36 -10.33
CA GLU A 551 -6.97 13.96 -11.27
C GLU A 551 -6.52 13.83 -12.75
N THR A 552 -5.82 12.78 -13.12
CA THR A 552 -5.26 12.57 -14.48
C THR A 552 -6.33 12.31 -15.54
N GLY A 553 -7.54 11.96 -15.13
CA GLY A 553 -8.60 11.53 -16.02
C GLY A 553 -8.43 10.11 -16.53
N THR A 554 -7.44 9.37 -16.03
CA THR A 554 -7.17 7.97 -16.35
C THR A 554 -7.12 7.13 -15.08
N ILE A 555 -7.27 5.81 -15.21
CA ILE A 555 -7.05 4.89 -14.09
C ILE A 555 -5.59 4.99 -13.60
N LYS A 556 -4.66 5.27 -14.53
CA LYS A 556 -3.25 5.47 -14.19
C LYS A 556 -3.06 6.85 -13.55
N LYS A 557 -2.66 6.85 -12.30
CA LYS A 557 -2.32 8.05 -11.55
C LYS A 557 -1.01 8.66 -12.06
N GLY A 558 -0.87 9.97 -11.90
CA GLY A 558 0.38 10.68 -12.19
C GLY A 558 1.42 10.50 -11.09
N ASP A 559 2.62 10.97 -11.36
CA ASP A 559 3.67 11.07 -10.35
C ASP A 559 3.40 12.26 -9.41
N LEU A 560 3.80 12.13 -8.14
CA LEU A 560 3.74 13.21 -7.18
C LEU A 560 4.55 14.43 -7.68
N SER A 561 3.94 15.62 -7.63
CA SER A 561 4.51 16.86 -8.11
C SER A 561 4.52 17.94 -7.02
N GLN A 562 5.31 19.01 -7.22
CA GLN A 562 5.31 20.15 -6.32
C GLN A 562 3.92 20.81 -6.20
N ARG A 563 3.09 20.74 -7.23
CA ARG A 563 1.72 21.28 -7.19
C ARG A 563 0.86 20.60 -6.13
N ASP A 564 1.03 19.28 -5.98
CA ASP A 564 0.33 18.51 -4.95
C ASP A 564 0.78 18.97 -3.56
N VAL A 565 2.08 19.13 -3.36
CA VAL A 565 2.68 19.57 -2.11
C VAL A 565 2.27 21.00 -1.76
N ASP A 566 2.25 21.93 -2.72
CA ASP A 566 1.89 23.34 -2.52
C ASP A 566 0.44 23.51 -2.03
N ILE A 567 -0.49 22.65 -2.49
CA ILE A 567 -1.89 22.64 -2.03
C ILE A 567 -1.95 22.29 -0.53
N ILE A 568 -1.19 21.28 -0.11
CA ILE A 568 -1.13 20.85 1.29
C ILE A 568 -0.45 21.91 2.16
N ILE A 569 0.66 22.49 1.69
CA ILE A 569 1.37 23.58 2.38
C ILE A 569 0.41 24.74 2.65
N LYS A 570 -0.38 25.13 1.65
CA LYS A 570 -1.34 26.21 1.80
C LYS A 570 -2.35 25.94 2.91
N LEU A 571 -2.96 24.75 2.92
CA LEU A 571 -3.90 24.36 3.99
C LEU A 571 -3.24 24.41 5.37
N LEU A 572 -2.04 23.84 5.49
CA LEU A 572 -1.31 23.79 6.76
C LEU A 572 -0.91 25.17 7.25
N GLN A 573 -0.53 26.09 6.36
CA GLN A 573 -0.23 27.50 6.70
C GLN A 573 -1.48 28.28 7.10
N ASP A 574 -2.64 27.99 6.50
CA ASP A 574 -3.91 28.63 6.85
C ASP A 574 -4.41 28.17 8.22
N VAL A 575 -4.31 26.87 8.54
CA VAL A 575 -4.80 26.29 9.80
C VAL A 575 -3.78 26.37 10.93
N LYS A 576 -2.49 26.15 10.66
CA LYS A 576 -1.39 26.04 11.66
C LYS A 576 -1.75 25.06 12.80
N PRO A 577 -1.95 23.78 12.49
CA PRO A 577 -2.44 22.80 13.44
C PRO A 577 -1.43 22.48 14.55
N GLN A 578 -1.91 22.06 15.71
CA GLN A 578 -1.11 21.46 16.78
C GLN A 578 -1.10 19.94 16.74
N GLN A 579 -2.06 19.36 16.00
CA GLN A 579 -2.08 17.93 15.71
C GLN A 579 -2.45 17.70 14.25
N ILE A 580 -1.77 16.75 13.64
CA ILE A 580 -2.03 16.28 12.28
C ILE A 580 -2.20 14.77 12.35
N PHE A 581 -3.25 14.26 11.71
CA PHE A 581 -3.43 12.84 11.50
C PHE A 581 -3.29 12.53 10.02
N VAL A 582 -2.51 11.51 9.69
CA VAL A 582 -2.19 11.12 8.31
C VAL A 582 -2.28 9.60 8.16
N ALA A 583 -2.62 9.13 6.98
CA ALA A 583 -2.68 7.70 6.71
C ALA A 583 -1.28 7.06 6.82
N GLY A 584 -1.14 6.07 7.69
CA GLY A 584 0.02 5.20 7.81
C GLY A 584 -0.22 3.81 7.21
N ASP A 585 -1.35 3.63 6.54
CA ASP A 585 -1.73 2.39 5.86
C ASP A 585 -1.14 2.38 4.44
N LEU A 586 0.12 1.96 4.35
CA LEU A 586 0.89 1.92 3.10
C LEU A 586 0.69 0.61 2.32
N ALA A 587 -0.09 -0.31 2.87
CA ALA A 587 -0.44 -1.58 2.25
C ALA A 587 -1.61 -1.47 1.23
N ASP A 588 -2.09 -0.24 0.97
CA ASP A 588 -3.11 0.03 -0.04
C ASP A 588 -2.70 -0.55 -1.41
N PRO A 589 -3.47 -1.51 -1.96
CA PRO A 589 -3.14 -2.17 -3.22
C PRO A 589 -3.17 -1.21 -4.43
N HIS A 590 -3.77 -0.03 -4.28
CA HIS A 590 -3.84 0.99 -5.33
C HIS A 590 -2.70 2.00 -5.26
N GLY A 591 -1.90 1.98 -4.19
CA GLY A 591 -0.77 2.89 -3.96
C GLY A 591 -1.16 4.35 -3.71
N THR A 592 -2.46 4.67 -3.58
CA THR A 592 -2.94 6.04 -3.38
C THR A 592 -2.52 6.55 -2.01
N HIS A 593 -2.72 5.75 -0.96
CA HIS A 593 -2.37 6.11 0.42
C HIS A 593 -0.89 6.48 0.52
N LYS A 594 -0.01 5.68 -0.11
CA LYS A 594 1.43 5.97 -0.12
C LYS A 594 1.74 7.33 -0.75
N VAL A 595 1.19 7.63 -1.92
CA VAL A 595 1.44 8.91 -2.62
C VAL A 595 0.87 10.09 -1.83
N CYS A 596 -0.33 9.96 -1.25
CA CYS A 596 -0.93 10.96 -0.37
C CYS A 596 -0.05 11.21 0.86
N THR A 597 0.39 10.14 1.53
CA THR A 597 1.29 10.24 2.68
C THR A 597 2.62 10.92 2.29
N ASP A 598 3.23 10.54 1.16
CA ASP A 598 4.45 11.17 0.67
C ASP A 598 4.26 12.68 0.40
N ALA A 599 3.09 13.08 -0.14
CA ALA A 599 2.74 14.49 -0.35
C ALA A 599 2.67 15.28 0.97
N VAL A 600 1.97 14.73 1.96
CA VAL A 600 1.86 15.35 3.30
C VAL A 600 3.24 15.44 3.96
N LEU A 601 4.04 14.36 3.95
CA LEU A 601 5.38 14.36 4.55
C LEU A 601 6.33 15.34 3.84
N ALA A 602 6.23 15.50 2.51
CA ALA A 602 6.99 16.49 1.77
C ALA A 602 6.59 17.92 2.20
N ALA A 603 5.30 18.20 2.35
CA ALA A 603 4.81 19.49 2.84
C ALA A 603 5.29 19.77 4.27
N LEU A 604 5.23 18.79 5.16
CA LEU A 604 5.72 18.92 6.53
C LEU A 604 7.24 19.15 6.58
N TYR A 605 7.99 18.51 5.69
CA TYR A 605 9.43 18.72 5.58
C TYR A 605 9.75 20.16 5.14
N GLU A 606 9.01 20.71 4.19
CA GLU A 606 9.19 22.11 3.78
C GLU A 606 8.82 23.11 4.89
N LEU A 607 7.81 22.81 5.68
CA LEU A 607 7.32 23.65 6.79
C LEU A 607 8.07 23.42 8.12
N ARG A 608 9.06 22.54 8.19
CA ARG A 608 9.71 22.10 9.44
C ARG A 608 10.33 23.23 10.28
N ASP A 609 10.71 24.34 9.65
CA ASP A 609 11.32 25.49 10.32
C ASP A 609 10.29 26.53 10.79
N GLU A 610 9.01 26.33 10.49
CA GLU A 610 7.92 27.20 10.93
C GLU A 610 7.72 27.10 12.47
N GLU A 611 7.46 28.24 13.12
CA GLU A 611 7.35 28.31 14.59
C GLU A 611 6.25 27.40 15.14
N TRP A 612 5.09 27.33 14.46
CA TRP A 612 3.95 26.49 14.89
C TRP A 612 4.23 24.98 14.75
N MET A 613 5.17 24.58 13.89
CA MET A 613 5.57 23.18 13.71
C MET A 613 6.32 22.62 14.92
N LYS A 614 6.96 23.45 15.74
CA LYS A 614 7.73 23.00 16.91
C LYS A 614 6.90 22.24 17.92
N ASP A 615 5.62 22.62 18.07
CA ASP A 615 4.66 22.00 19.00
C ASP A 615 3.64 21.11 18.28
N CYS A 616 3.71 20.99 16.97
CA CYS A 616 2.83 20.15 16.18
C CYS A 616 3.22 18.68 16.34
N ARG A 617 2.22 17.82 16.62
CA ARG A 617 2.37 16.36 16.64
C ARG A 617 1.70 15.73 15.45
N ILE A 618 2.38 14.77 14.86
CA ILE A 618 1.92 14.08 13.66
C ILE A 618 1.66 12.62 14.03
N TRP A 619 0.42 12.20 13.88
CA TRP A 619 -0.05 10.87 14.18
C TRP A 619 -0.40 10.12 12.91
N MET A 620 0.11 8.91 12.76
CA MET A 620 -0.26 8.02 11.68
C MET A 620 -1.34 7.06 12.16
N TYR A 621 -2.43 6.99 11.41
CA TYR A 621 -3.50 6.02 11.61
C TYR A 621 -3.42 4.89 10.59
N ARG A 622 -3.97 3.71 10.94
CA ARG A 622 -4.27 2.59 10.06
C ARG A 622 -5.73 2.18 10.28
N GLY A 623 -6.23 1.21 9.56
CA GLY A 623 -7.57 0.65 9.77
C GLY A 623 -8.35 0.39 8.50
N ALA A 624 -7.99 0.97 7.37
CA ALA A 624 -8.59 0.63 6.08
C ALA A 624 -8.10 -0.75 5.59
N TRP A 625 -6.79 -0.97 5.55
CA TRP A 625 -6.17 -2.20 5.03
C TRP A 625 -5.45 -3.03 6.10
N ALA A 626 -4.72 -2.41 6.99
CA ALA A 626 -3.98 -3.03 8.06
C ALA A 626 -4.21 -2.30 9.39
N GLU A 627 -3.73 -2.87 10.51
CA GLU A 627 -3.71 -2.22 11.82
C GLU A 627 -2.26 -2.18 12.34
N TRP A 628 -1.99 -1.29 13.30
CA TRP A 628 -0.69 -1.23 13.95
C TRP A 628 -0.50 -2.42 14.88
N GLU A 629 0.69 -3.00 14.84
CA GLU A 629 1.09 -3.97 15.83
C GLU A 629 1.23 -3.30 17.20
N ILE A 630 0.83 -4.01 18.24
CA ILE A 630 0.68 -3.45 19.59
C ILE A 630 1.98 -2.88 20.17
N ASP A 631 3.13 -3.44 19.79
CA ASP A 631 4.44 -2.95 20.20
C ASP A 631 4.83 -1.63 19.53
N HIS A 632 4.17 -1.26 18.43
CA HIS A 632 4.37 0.01 17.74
C HIS A 632 3.44 1.13 18.22
N ILE A 633 2.30 0.78 18.83
CA ILE A 633 1.29 1.75 19.22
C ILE A 633 1.86 2.74 20.26
N GLU A 634 1.72 4.03 19.97
CA GLU A 634 2.17 5.13 20.85
C GLU A 634 0.99 5.92 21.41
N MET A 635 -0.19 5.88 20.75
CA MET A 635 -1.45 6.36 21.31
C MET A 635 -2.55 5.36 21.00
N ALA A 636 -3.25 4.90 22.04
CA ALA A 636 -4.37 3.97 21.98
C ALA A 636 -5.61 4.66 22.53
N VAL A 637 -6.65 4.81 21.70
CA VAL A 637 -7.89 5.47 22.08
C VAL A 637 -8.98 4.43 22.23
N PRO A 638 -9.39 4.09 23.49
CA PRO A 638 -10.48 3.17 23.71
C PRO A 638 -11.80 3.76 23.21
N ILE A 639 -12.55 2.97 22.47
CA ILE A 639 -13.82 3.35 21.86
C ILE A 639 -14.95 2.60 22.59
N SER A 640 -15.95 3.34 23.09
CA SER A 640 -17.13 2.77 23.70
C SER A 640 -18.06 2.13 22.67
N PRO A 641 -19.01 1.25 23.09
CA PRO A 641 -20.02 0.69 22.20
C PRO A 641 -20.85 1.75 21.46
N GLU A 642 -21.10 2.89 22.09
CA GLU A 642 -21.83 4.02 21.48
C GLU A 642 -20.99 4.71 20.41
N GLU A 643 -19.73 5.01 20.69
CA GLU A 643 -18.80 5.61 19.72
C GLU A 643 -18.52 4.66 18.55
N LEU A 644 -18.42 3.35 18.80
CA LEU A 644 -18.25 2.35 17.74
C LEU A 644 -19.48 2.31 16.82
N ARG A 645 -20.70 2.38 17.39
CA ARG A 645 -21.93 2.51 16.60
C ARG A 645 -21.94 3.83 15.81
N PHE A 646 -21.43 4.90 16.40
CA PHE A 646 -21.33 6.20 15.74
C PHE A 646 -20.38 6.15 14.55
N LYS A 647 -19.20 5.55 14.75
CA LYS A 647 -18.23 5.26 13.67
C LYS A 647 -18.87 4.47 12.52
N ARG A 648 -19.55 3.36 12.83
CA ARG A 648 -20.29 2.56 11.84
C ARG A 648 -21.26 3.41 11.02
N ASN A 649 -22.08 4.20 11.70
CA ASN A 649 -23.06 5.04 11.04
C ASN A 649 -22.42 6.12 10.17
N SER A 650 -21.23 6.62 10.53
CA SER A 650 -20.45 7.56 9.70
C SER A 650 -19.94 6.88 8.45
N ILE A 651 -19.41 5.65 8.56
CA ILE A 651 -18.96 4.86 7.40
C ILE A 651 -20.14 4.58 6.45
N LEU A 652 -21.32 4.25 7.00
CA LEU A 652 -22.53 3.97 6.21
C LEU A 652 -23.07 5.19 5.46
N LYS A 653 -22.56 6.42 5.70
CA LYS A 653 -22.91 7.59 4.88
C LYS A 653 -22.27 7.55 3.49
N HIS A 654 -21.19 6.79 3.32
CA HIS A 654 -20.52 6.60 2.04
C HIS A 654 -21.19 5.49 1.22
N GLN A 655 -22.41 5.74 0.78
CA GLN A 655 -23.27 4.74 0.14
C GLN A 655 -22.67 4.18 -1.16
N SER A 656 -22.00 5.01 -1.96
CA SER A 656 -21.36 4.58 -3.21
C SER A 656 -20.23 3.56 -2.99
N GLN A 657 -19.79 3.36 -1.73
CA GLN A 657 -18.73 2.42 -1.38
C GLN A 657 -19.26 1.13 -0.70
N MET A 658 -20.59 1.01 -0.54
CA MET A 658 -21.18 -0.14 0.17
C MET A 658 -21.41 -1.35 -0.73
N GLU A 659 -21.73 -1.15 -2.00
CA GLU A 659 -22.06 -2.22 -2.93
C GLU A 659 -20.88 -2.73 -3.75
N ASN A 660 -19.85 -1.88 -3.95
CA ASN A 660 -18.72 -2.14 -4.83
C ASN A 660 -17.37 -2.18 -4.08
N ALA A 661 -17.32 -2.78 -2.90
CA ALA A 661 -16.04 -2.94 -2.22
C ALA A 661 -15.10 -3.81 -3.09
N PRO A 662 -14.13 -3.23 -3.81
CA PRO A 662 -13.24 -3.97 -4.71
C PRO A 662 -12.20 -4.72 -3.88
N PHE A 663 -12.63 -5.69 -3.06
CA PHE A 663 -11.71 -6.45 -2.24
C PHE A 663 -11.22 -7.68 -2.97
N LEU A 664 -9.91 -7.80 -2.97
CA LEU A 664 -9.18 -8.98 -3.33
C LEU A 664 -9.33 -10.00 -2.20
N GLY A 665 -9.85 -11.20 -2.50
CA GLY A 665 -9.90 -12.33 -1.59
C GLY A 665 -11.30 -12.74 -1.14
N ASP A 666 -11.36 -13.79 -0.34
CA ASP A 666 -12.60 -14.44 0.16
C ASP A 666 -13.28 -13.70 1.31
N ASP A 667 -12.94 -12.41 1.56
CA ASP A 667 -13.50 -11.64 2.65
C ASP A 667 -14.71 -10.82 2.20
N ASP A 668 -15.90 -11.39 2.33
CA ASP A 668 -17.19 -10.80 1.97
C ASP A 668 -17.66 -9.70 2.94
N ARG A 669 -16.88 -9.41 3.99
CA ARG A 669 -17.27 -8.39 4.97
C ARG A 669 -17.19 -6.99 4.39
N LEU A 670 -18.19 -6.17 4.72
CA LEU A 670 -18.19 -4.73 4.39
C LEU A 670 -17.09 -3.97 5.14
N PHE A 671 -16.71 -2.80 4.64
CA PHE A 671 -15.67 -1.94 5.24
C PHE A 671 -15.88 -1.70 6.73
N TRP A 672 -17.10 -1.35 7.13
CA TRP A 672 -17.39 -1.08 8.54
C TRP A 672 -17.20 -2.32 9.43
N GLN A 673 -17.53 -3.52 8.93
CA GLN A 673 -17.33 -4.77 9.67
C GLN A 673 -15.84 -5.03 9.90
N ARG A 674 -15.04 -4.86 8.86
CA ARG A 674 -13.58 -5.03 8.95
C ARG A 674 -12.95 -4.00 9.91
N ALA A 675 -13.37 -2.74 9.84
CA ALA A 675 -12.88 -1.69 10.72
C ALA A 675 -13.21 -1.99 12.20
N GLU A 676 -14.46 -2.41 12.49
CA GLU A 676 -14.84 -2.81 13.85
C GLU A 676 -14.06 -4.02 14.34
N ASP A 677 -13.93 -5.06 13.51
CA ASP A 677 -13.22 -6.29 13.89
C ASP A 677 -11.75 -6.01 14.21
N ARG A 678 -11.06 -5.13 13.41
CA ARG A 678 -9.68 -4.71 13.70
C ARG A 678 -9.60 -3.96 15.03
N ASN A 679 -10.47 -2.98 15.27
CA ASN A 679 -10.44 -2.22 16.50
C ASN A 679 -10.75 -3.10 17.72
N ARG A 680 -11.63 -4.11 17.60
CA ARG A 680 -11.87 -5.12 18.65
C ARG A 680 -10.66 -6.03 18.83
N ALA A 681 -10.02 -6.47 17.76
CA ALA A 681 -8.82 -7.30 17.83
C ALA A 681 -7.70 -6.57 18.58
N THR A 682 -7.49 -5.28 18.30
CA THR A 682 -6.53 -4.45 19.05
C THR A 682 -6.88 -4.38 20.55
N ALA A 683 -8.14 -4.20 20.90
CA ALA A 683 -8.59 -4.21 22.30
C ALA A 683 -8.32 -5.57 22.97
N GLN A 684 -8.60 -6.69 22.30
CA GLN A 684 -8.33 -8.03 22.79
C GLN A 684 -6.83 -8.28 23.02
N LEU A 685 -5.96 -7.76 22.15
CA LEU A 685 -4.51 -7.83 22.35
C LEU A 685 -4.09 -7.11 23.64
N TYR A 686 -4.61 -5.90 23.91
CA TYR A 686 -4.33 -5.18 25.14
C TYR A 686 -4.82 -5.96 26.36
N GLU A 687 -6.02 -6.54 26.31
CA GLU A 687 -6.56 -7.39 27.37
C GLU A 687 -5.70 -8.64 27.60
N GLY A 688 -5.26 -9.32 26.53
CA GLY A 688 -4.37 -10.49 26.62
C GLY A 688 -3.03 -10.18 27.28
N LEU A 689 -2.55 -8.96 27.16
CA LEU A 689 -1.33 -8.49 27.85
C LEU A 689 -1.58 -8.13 29.33
N GLY A 690 -2.82 -8.17 29.80
CA GLY A 690 -3.21 -7.90 31.18
C GLY A 690 -3.57 -6.44 31.46
N LEU A 691 -3.81 -5.64 30.43
CA LEU A 691 -4.36 -4.30 30.53
C LEU A 691 -5.90 -4.35 30.63
N ALA A 692 -6.55 -3.18 30.76
CA ALA A 692 -8.00 -3.14 30.89
C ALA A 692 -8.71 -3.64 29.62
N SER A 693 -9.83 -4.32 29.80
CA SER A 693 -10.71 -4.74 28.72
C SER A 693 -11.50 -3.55 28.18
N TYR A 694 -11.48 -3.36 26.86
CA TYR A 694 -12.23 -2.34 26.14
C TYR A 694 -13.02 -2.99 25.00
N GLU A 695 -14.12 -2.34 24.56
CA GLU A 695 -14.92 -2.81 23.42
C GLU A 695 -14.10 -2.77 22.13
N ALA A 696 -13.39 -1.69 21.90
CA ALA A 696 -12.55 -1.46 20.73
C ALA A 696 -11.45 -0.44 21.03
N ILE A 697 -10.38 -0.43 20.28
CA ILE A 697 -9.30 0.56 20.35
C ILE A 697 -8.93 1.02 18.94
N GLU A 698 -8.90 2.33 18.72
CA GLU A 698 -8.24 2.95 17.59
C GLU A 698 -6.80 3.30 17.95
N ALA A 699 -5.85 2.96 17.09
CA ALA A 699 -4.44 3.00 17.40
C ALA A 699 -3.66 3.94 16.48
N PHE A 700 -2.66 4.63 17.05
CA PHE A 700 -1.86 5.63 16.35
C PHE A 700 -0.39 5.48 16.69
N VAL A 701 0.44 5.84 15.71
CA VAL A 701 1.89 5.90 15.83
C VAL A 701 2.35 7.32 15.52
N GLU A 702 3.25 7.87 16.33
CA GLU A 702 3.78 9.20 16.14
C GLU A 702 4.83 9.21 15.01
N TYR A 703 4.65 10.07 14.03
CA TYR A 703 5.68 10.38 13.05
C TYR A 703 6.54 11.54 13.56
N LYS A 704 7.85 11.35 13.59
CA LYS A 704 8.82 12.40 13.95
C LYS A 704 9.58 12.78 12.70
N PRO A 705 9.38 14.00 12.19
CA PRO A 705 10.15 14.46 11.04
C PRO A 705 11.64 14.32 11.28
N ILE A 706 12.37 13.83 10.29
CA ILE A 706 13.84 13.74 10.35
C ILE A 706 14.38 15.15 10.49
N LYS A 707 15.17 15.38 11.55
CA LYS A 707 15.81 16.66 11.82
C LYS A 707 16.87 16.99 10.80
#